data_a5414d458df78480749befc364dcf0f8
#
_entry.id   a5414d458df78480749befc364dcf0f8
#
_cell.length_a   1.000
_cell.length_b   1.000
_cell.length_c   1.000
_cell.angle_alpha   90.00
_cell.angle_beta   90.00
_cell.angle_gamma   90.00
#
_symmetry.space_group_name_H-M   'P 1'
#
loop_
_entity.id
_entity.type
_entity.pdbx_description
1 polymer ?
#
loop_
_entity_poly.entity_id
_entity_poly.type
_entity_poly.pdbx_seq_one_letter_code
_entity_poly.pdbx_strand_id
1 'polypeptide(L)'
;MTNLLETLKERIVVFDGAMGTNLQVQNLSLDDFGGPRFEGCNENLLVTRPDAVEKVHAGFLDVGCDVIETNSFNGTPVDFAEYDVADKAYDMNVLAAQLAKRVASDYATKERPRWVAGSMGPGRKLPTLGHISYPELRDAYSVQVRGLLDGGVDLLIVETCQDVLQTKAALAAIFSVFEEKRARVPVIAQVTIEVFGTMLNGTEIAAALTALSPFPIDVVGMNCGTGPKHMTESIRYICENTALPVSVLPNAGLPSVVEGKMHYDETPESFTAQLVHFASDFGANIVGGCCGTTPDHLRLVVEAMQRITPKQRSGKVLPAASSIYFQQPYVQDASFLIVGERVNASGSKKMRDLLNAEDWDGLVALGKEQEREGAHILDVNVDFVGRDGVKDMHELASRLVTNVKIPLMFDSTEWQKMEAGLEHAGGKCILNSTNYEDGVPRFLKVIDLAKRYGASVVIGTIDEDGMARTNEGKVKIATRAYEQATKEAGLPASDIFFDPLALPISTGIEEDRRNALETIEAIKRIKAELPGAFTILGVSNISFGLTPASRVVLNSVFLHDAVEAGLDAAIVNASKIEPLNRIGEQELKVARELIYDQRRFEGEVCVYDPLTEFTKLFEGVKSKTTKKLSKGETVEERLKNHIIDGEKIGLEDELRLGLEKYSALDIINNILLDGMKVVGDLFGSGQMQLPFVLQSAEAMKAAVRFLEPFMEKKGGATAKGTMVLATVKGDVHDIGKNLVDIILTNNGYKVLNLGIKQSIDSILQAYDEHGADAIGMSGLLVKSTLIMKENLELMNERGIKVPVVLGGAALTRRYVEEDLKSLYLGQLYYARDAFAGLHTMDQLVSGNGEAYGEKGRTVDVATLDVAEDVEDL
;
A
#
# COMPACT_ATOMS: atom_id res chain seq x y z
N MET A 1 -10.94 22.50 -31.80
CA MET A 1 -11.72 21.39 -31.22
C MET A 1 -11.71 21.61 -29.72
N THR A 2 -12.84 21.50 -29.06
CA THR A 2 -12.93 21.59 -27.59
C THR A 2 -12.11 20.42 -27.01
N ASN A 3 -11.20 20.72 -26.07
CA ASN A 3 -10.35 19.71 -25.44
C ASN A 3 -11.19 18.83 -24.53
N LEU A 4 -11.05 17.49 -24.60
CA LEU A 4 -11.75 16.54 -23.74
C LEU A 4 -11.60 16.91 -22.25
N LEU A 5 -10.39 17.21 -21.80
CA LEU A 5 -10.09 17.52 -20.40
C LEU A 5 -10.81 18.79 -19.90
N GLU A 6 -11.02 19.78 -20.75
CA GLU A 6 -11.83 20.97 -20.42
C GLU A 6 -13.32 20.58 -20.34
N THR A 7 -13.79 19.72 -21.24
CA THR A 7 -15.18 19.25 -21.21
C THR A 7 -15.52 18.49 -19.92
N LEU A 8 -14.57 17.71 -19.38
CA LEU A 8 -14.75 16.99 -18.10
C LEU A 8 -14.96 17.92 -16.89
N LYS A 9 -14.59 19.19 -16.98
CA LYS A 9 -14.86 20.19 -15.94
C LYS A 9 -16.29 20.75 -16.04
N GLU A 10 -16.90 20.68 -17.21
CA GLU A 10 -18.19 21.30 -17.50
C GLU A 10 -19.35 20.30 -17.45
N ARG A 11 -19.13 19.06 -17.89
CA ARG A 11 -20.15 18.02 -17.94
C ARG A 11 -19.56 16.60 -17.84
N ILE A 12 -20.43 15.65 -17.48
CA ILE A 12 -20.08 14.22 -17.54
C ILE A 12 -19.95 13.81 -19.00
N VAL A 13 -18.90 13.03 -19.34
CA VAL A 13 -18.65 12.49 -20.67
C VAL A 13 -19.09 11.03 -20.71
N VAL A 14 -19.81 10.65 -21.76
CA VAL A 14 -20.34 9.30 -21.94
C VAL A 14 -19.56 8.57 -23.03
N PHE A 15 -18.92 7.46 -22.66
CA PHE A 15 -18.25 6.51 -23.57
C PHE A 15 -19.26 5.53 -24.14
N ASP A 16 -18.87 4.83 -25.19
CA ASP A 16 -19.62 3.74 -25.81
C ASP A 16 -19.57 2.45 -24.96
N GLY A 17 -19.97 1.34 -25.53
CA GLY A 17 -19.91 -0.01 -24.96
C GLY A 17 -19.00 -0.91 -25.76
N ALA A 18 -18.76 -2.14 -25.27
CA ALA A 18 -17.79 -3.05 -25.84
C ALA A 18 -18.04 -3.37 -27.32
N MET A 19 -17.03 -3.20 -28.15
CA MET A 19 -17.03 -3.60 -29.56
C MET A 19 -17.36 -5.10 -29.71
N GLY A 20 -16.68 -5.97 -28.95
CA GLY A 20 -16.78 -7.42 -29.10
C GLY A 20 -18.19 -7.97 -28.93
N THR A 21 -18.92 -7.62 -27.87
CA THR A 21 -20.27 -8.11 -27.64
C THR A 21 -21.27 -7.56 -28.66
N ASN A 22 -21.07 -6.34 -29.16
CA ASN A 22 -21.92 -5.74 -30.19
C ASN A 22 -21.60 -6.27 -31.62
N LEU A 23 -20.43 -6.82 -31.87
CA LEU A 23 -20.12 -7.59 -33.08
C LEU A 23 -20.76 -8.98 -33.01
N GLN A 24 -20.75 -9.66 -31.87
CA GLN A 24 -21.34 -10.99 -31.68
C GLN A 24 -22.86 -11.04 -32.03
N VAL A 25 -23.62 -9.99 -31.68
CA VAL A 25 -25.05 -9.94 -32.03
C VAL A 25 -25.32 -9.80 -33.52
N GLN A 26 -24.32 -9.46 -34.34
CA GLN A 26 -24.45 -9.40 -35.81
C GLN A 26 -24.37 -10.78 -36.45
N ASN A 27 -24.06 -11.86 -35.72
CA ASN A 27 -23.96 -13.26 -36.15
C ASN A 27 -23.03 -13.42 -37.36
N LEU A 28 -21.84 -12.83 -37.29
CA LEU A 28 -20.82 -12.92 -38.34
C LEU A 28 -20.32 -14.36 -38.51
N SER A 29 -20.13 -14.80 -39.72
CA SER A 29 -19.61 -16.13 -40.10
C SER A 29 -18.07 -16.18 -40.04
N LEU A 30 -17.47 -17.36 -40.04
CA LEU A 30 -16.03 -17.54 -40.14
C LEU A 30 -15.43 -16.86 -41.37
N ASP A 31 -16.18 -16.87 -42.50
CA ASP A 31 -15.73 -16.20 -43.74
C ASP A 31 -15.70 -14.67 -43.55
N ASP A 32 -16.61 -14.10 -42.74
CA ASP A 32 -16.60 -12.68 -42.44
C ASP A 32 -15.32 -12.28 -41.64
N PHE A 33 -14.79 -13.17 -40.80
CA PHE A 33 -13.50 -12.95 -40.13
C PHE A 33 -12.28 -13.17 -41.05
N GLY A 34 -12.47 -13.66 -42.30
CA GLY A 34 -11.38 -14.00 -43.23
C GLY A 34 -10.96 -15.46 -43.18
N GLY A 35 -11.83 -16.33 -42.68
CA GLY A 35 -11.67 -17.78 -42.60
C GLY A 35 -11.32 -18.30 -41.21
N PRO A 36 -11.25 -19.61 -41.01
CA PRO A 36 -11.10 -20.28 -39.69
C PRO A 36 -9.84 -19.83 -38.89
N ARG A 37 -8.79 -19.41 -39.61
CA ARG A 37 -7.56 -18.89 -39.00
C ARG A 37 -7.80 -17.65 -38.15
N PHE A 38 -8.75 -16.81 -38.53
CA PHE A 38 -9.05 -15.53 -37.88
C PHE A 38 -10.30 -15.59 -36.99
N GLU A 39 -10.77 -16.78 -36.63
CA GLU A 39 -11.92 -16.94 -35.73
C GLU A 39 -11.63 -16.19 -34.41
N GLY A 40 -12.49 -15.25 -34.04
CA GLY A 40 -12.35 -14.44 -32.84
C GLY A 40 -11.37 -13.26 -32.92
N CYS A 41 -10.71 -13.05 -34.06
CA CYS A 41 -9.90 -11.85 -34.31
C CYS A 41 -10.80 -10.70 -34.79
N ASN A 42 -11.39 -9.97 -33.85
CA ASN A 42 -12.29 -8.86 -34.13
C ASN A 42 -11.60 -7.75 -34.95
N GLU A 43 -10.31 -7.55 -34.72
CA GLU A 43 -9.50 -6.53 -35.38
C GLU A 43 -9.39 -6.82 -36.88
N ASN A 44 -9.41 -8.09 -37.31
CA ASN A 44 -9.37 -8.43 -38.75
C ASN A 44 -10.63 -7.99 -39.51
N LEU A 45 -11.75 -7.74 -38.80
CA LEU A 45 -12.97 -7.19 -39.42
C LEU A 45 -12.77 -5.77 -39.98
N LEU A 46 -11.74 -5.04 -39.54
CA LEU A 46 -11.35 -3.77 -40.16
C LEU A 46 -11.00 -3.91 -41.65
N VAL A 47 -10.53 -5.08 -42.05
CA VAL A 47 -10.16 -5.40 -43.45
C VAL A 47 -11.27 -6.14 -44.15
N THR A 48 -11.88 -7.12 -43.50
CA THR A 48 -12.83 -8.05 -44.17
C THR A 48 -14.27 -7.55 -44.09
N ARG A 49 -14.68 -6.90 -43.02
CA ARG A 49 -16.05 -6.40 -42.76
C ARG A 49 -16.03 -5.05 -42.02
N PRO A 50 -15.40 -4.00 -42.59
CA PRO A 50 -15.41 -2.67 -41.97
C PRO A 50 -16.83 -2.13 -41.71
N ASP A 51 -17.81 -2.49 -42.56
CA ASP A 51 -19.22 -2.16 -42.36
C ASP A 51 -19.80 -2.66 -41.04
N ALA A 52 -19.39 -3.83 -40.58
CA ALA A 52 -19.82 -4.39 -39.28
C ALA A 52 -19.29 -3.57 -38.11
N VAL A 53 -18.02 -3.12 -38.19
CA VAL A 53 -17.39 -2.25 -37.17
C VAL A 53 -18.02 -0.84 -37.20
N GLU A 54 -18.21 -0.25 -38.40
CA GLU A 54 -18.90 1.04 -38.56
C GLU A 54 -20.27 1.06 -37.95
N LYS A 55 -21.04 -0.03 -38.10
CA LYS A 55 -22.39 -0.19 -37.56
C LYS A 55 -22.39 -0.14 -36.02
N VAL A 56 -21.37 -0.71 -35.36
CA VAL A 56 -21.23 -0.62 -33.88
C VAL A 56 -20.97 0.81 -33.47
N HIS A 57 -20.00 1.48 -34.07
CA HIS A 57 -19.67 2.88 -33.78
C HIS A 57 -20.88 3.79 -34.02
N ALA A 58 -21.56 3.67 -35.17
CA ALA A 58 -22.73 4.47 -35.46
C ALA A 58 -23.86 4.25 -34.45
N GLY A 59 -24.11 3.01 -34.04
CA GLY A 59 -25.16 2.70 -33.07
C GLY A 59 -24.97 3.40 -31.73
N PHE A 60 -23.76 3.55 -31.24
CA PHE A 60 -23.46 4.30 -30.01
C PHE A 60 -23.48 5.82 -30.20
N LEU A 61 -23.05 6.30 -31.36
CA LEU A 61 -23.12 7.73 -31.69
C LEU A 61 -24.56 8.20 -31.93
N ASP A 62 -25.44 7.36 -32.50
CA ASP A 62 -26.86 7.63 -32.69
C ASP A 62 -27.59 7.91 -31.38
N VAL A 63 -27.26 7.16 -30.30
CA VAL A 63 -27.86 7.39 -28.98
C VAL A 63 -27.17 8.52 -28.21
N GLY A 64 -26.08 9.06 -28.75
CA GLY A 64 -25.45 10.29 -28.28
C GLY A 64 -24.21 10.10 -27.42
N CYS A 65 -23.53 8.96 -27.43
CA CYS A 65 -22.23 8.80 -26.79
C CYS A 65 -21.23 9.86 -27.29
N ASP A 66 -20.41 10.38 -26.40
CA ASP A 66 -19.43 11.43 -26.70
C ASP A 66 -18.12 10.88 -27.23
N VAL A 67 -17.73 9.69 -26.79
CA VAL A 67 -16.48 9.01 -27.15
C VAL A 67 -16.80 7.61 -27.63
N ILE A 68 -16.12 7.19 -28.69
CA ILE A 68 -16.10 5.79 -29.16
C ILE A 68 -14.69 5.24 -29.10
N GLU A 69 -14.57 3.95 -28.78
CA GLU A 69 -13.31 3.21 -28.69
C GLU A 69 -12.99 2.52 -30.00
N THR A 70 -11.72 2.56 -30.43
CA THR A 70 -11.28 1.89 -31.66
C THR A 70 -11.38 0.36 -31.54
N ASN A 71 -11.62 -0.34 -32.66
CA ASN A 71 -11.55 -1.81 -32.71
C ASN A 71 -10.09 -2.29 -32.76
N SER A 72 -9.38 -2.11 -31.63
CA SER A 72 -7.94 -2.37 -31.50
C SER A 72 -7.55 -2.97 -30.13
N PHE A 73 -8.50 -3.51 -29.40
CA PHE A 73 -8.31 -4.04 -28.04
C PHE A 73 -7.14 -5.03 -27.95
N ASN A 74 -7.02 -6.02 -28.85
CA ASN A 74 -5.89 -6.95 -28.94
C ASN A 74 -4.95 -6.56 -30.10
N GLY A 75 -4.60 -5.28 -30.18
CA GLY A 75 -3.88 -4.71 -31.34
C GLY A 75 -2.36 -4.81 -31.26
N THR A 76 -1.78 -5.58 -30.34
CA THR A 76 -0.32 -5.70 -30.23
C THR A 76 0.26 -6.77 -31.20
N PRO A 77 1.54 -6.69 -31.58
CA PRO A 77 2.21 -7.77 -32.32
C PRO A 77 2.17 -9.11 -31.59
N VAL A 78 2.14 -9.09 -30.24
CA VAL A 78 2.08 -10.31 -29.40
C VAL A 78 0.74 -11.01 -29.56
N ASP A 79 -0.37 -10.26 -29.59
CA ASP A 79 -1.71 -10.82 -29.81
C ASP A 79 -1.89 -11.30 -31.26
N PHE A 80 -1.45 -10.52 -32.23
CA PHE A 80 -1.53 -10.90 -33.65
C PHE A 80 -0.61 -12.05 -34.05
N ALA A 81 0.40 -12.36 -33.23
CA ALA A 81 1.23 -13.56 -33.47
C ALA A 81 0.42 -14.86 -33.35
N GLU A 82 -0.68 -14.88 -32.60
CA GLU A 82 -1.59 -16.04 -32.51
C GLU A 82 -2.29 -16.35 -33.84
N TYR A 83 -2.38 -15.34 -34.69
CA TYR A 83 -2.98 -15.42 -36.03
C TYR A 83 -1.93 -15.38 -37.14
N ASP A 84 -0.62 -15.46 -36.84
CA ASP A 84 0.54 -15.34 -37.74
C ASP A 84 0.54 -14.02 -38.56
N VAL A 85 0.08 -12.92 -37.99
CA VAL A 85 0.02 -11.59 -38.62
C VAL A 85 0.59 -10.48 -37.73
N ALA A 86 1.58 -10.82 -36.91
CA ALA A 86 2.24 -9.87 -36.01
C ALA A 86 2.79 -8.63 -36.75
N ASP A 87 3.26 -8.80 -37.98
CA ASP A 87 3.76 -7.72 -38.85
C ASP A 87 2.70 -6.71 -39.26
N LYS A 88 1.41 -7.02 -39.13
CA LYS A 88 0.27 -6.15 -39.46
C LYS A 88 -0.19 -5.25 -38.32
N ALA A 89 0.33 -5.43 -37.11
CA ALA A 89 -0.16 -4.73 -35.92
C ALA A 89 -0.20 -3.21 -36.11
N TYR A 90 0.86 -2.60 -36.63
CA TYR A 90 0.89 -1.17 -36.86
C TYR A 90 -0.24 -0.71 -37.84
N ASP A 91 -0.32 -1.36 -39.03
CA ASP A 91 -1.30 -0.99 -40.07
C ASP A 91 -2.74 -1.18 -39.60
N MET A 92 -3.02 -2.24 -38.82
CA MET A 92 -4.35 -2.50 -38.27
C MET A 92 -4.78 -1.44 -37.26
N ASN A 93 -3.87 -0.96 -36.39
CA ASN A 93 -4.16 0.12 -35.46
C ASN A 93 -4.38 1.46 -36.20
N VAL A 94 -3.64 1.74 -37.26
CA VAL A 94 -3.91 2.89 -38.13
C VAL A 94 -5.31 2.81 -38.74
N LEU A 95 -5.70 1.65 -39.28
CA LEU A 95 -7.03 1.44 -39.89
C LEU A 95 -8.14 1.58 -38.84
N ALA A 96 -7.96 1.01 -37.64
CA ALA A 96 -8.93 1.11 -36.56
C ALA A 96 -9.21 2.57 -36.16
N ALA A 97 -8.16 3.35 -36.00
CA ALA A 97 -8.27 4.77 -35.67
C ALA A 97 -8.92 5.57 -36.80
N GLN A 98 -8.50 5.37 -38.06
CA GLN A 98 -9.04 6.08 -39.21
C GLN A 98 -10.52 5.77 -39.45
N LEU A 99 -10.95 4.51 -39.30
CA LEU A 99 -12.35 4.11 -39.42
C LEU A 99 -13.21 4.80 -38.36
N ALA A 100 -12.80 4.70 -37.09
CA ALA A 100 -13.52 5.34 -35.97
C ALA A 100 -13.58 6.88 -36.16
N LYS A 101 -12.49 7.53 -36.56
CA LYS A 101 -12.44 8.98 -36.82
C LYS A 101 -13.39 9.40 -37.95
N ARG A 102 -13.49 8.63 -39.02
CA ARG A 102 -14.41 8.90 -40.11
C ARG A 102 -15.86 8.85 -39.61
N VAL A 103 -16.25 7.77 -38.93
CA VAL A 103 -17.60 7.63 -38.38
C VAL A 103 -17.91 8.73 -37.33
N ALA A 104 -17.01 9.00 -36.43
CA ALA A 104 -17.20 10.06 -35.41
C ALA A 104 -17.37 11.44 -36.05
N SER A 105 -16.70 11.71 -37.15
CA SER A 105 -16.81 12.99 -37.87
C SER A 105 -18.19 13.25 -38.47
N ASP A 106 -18.93 12.21 -38.86
CA ASP A 106 -20.30 12.33 -39.38
C ASP A 106 -21.31 12.74 -38.30
N TYR A 107 -20.99 12.50 -37.03
CA TYR A 107 -21.86 12.83 -35.88
C TYR A 107 -21.36 14.05 -35.09
N ALA A 108 -20.17 14.54 -35.36
CA ALA A 108 -19.60 15.67 -34.62
C ALA A 108 -20.22 17.00 -35.06
N THR A 109 -20.60 17.84 -34.08
CA THR A 109 -20.97 19.24 -34.28
C THR A 109 -20.06 20.16 -33.47
N LYS A 110 -20.14 21.46 -33.73
CA LYS A 110 -19.38 22.45 -32.97
C LYS A 110 -19.79 22.48 -31.49
N GLU A 111 -21.08 22.26 -31.22
CA GLU A 111 -21.70 22.27 -29.90
C GLU A 111 -21.52 20.91 -29.19
N ARG A 112 -21.41 19.86 -29.97
CA ARG A 112 -21.24 18.49 -29.44
C ARG A 112 -20.16 17.75 -30.21
N PRO A 113 -18.90 17.95 -29.83
CA PRO A 113 -17.76 17.23 -30.44
C PRO A 113 -17.85 15.73 -30.11
N ARG A 114 -17.25 14.92 -30.97
CA ARG A 114 -17.08 13.48 -30.79
C ARG A 114 -15.58 13.18 -30.78
N TRP A 115 -15.17 12.33 -29.85
CA TRP A 115 -13.78 11.91 -29.71
C TRP A 115 -13.63 10.43 -29.98
N VAL A 116 -12.43 10.05 -30.38
CA VAL A 116 -12.03 8.66 -30.61
C VAL A 116 -10.93 8.30 -29.62
N ALA A 117 -11.20 7.29 -28.81
CA ALA A 117 -10.26 6.70 -27.88
C ALA A 117 -9.54 5.51 -28.53
N GLY A 118 -8.22 5.54 -28.58
CA GLY A 118 -7.41 4.39 -28.97
C GLY A 118 -7.42 3.32 -27.90
N SER A 119 -8.20 2.25 -28.10
CA SER A 119 -8.34 1.14 -27.18
C SER A 119 -7.07 0.28 -27.13
N MET A 120 -6.54 0.04 -25.93
CA MET A 120 -5.36 -0.75 -25.64
C MET A 120 -5.69 -1.74 -24.52
N GLY A 121 -6.06 -2.95 -24.87
CA GLY A 121 -6.40 -4.01 -23.93
C GLY A 121 -5.16 -4.74 -23.39
N PRO A 122 -5.37 -5.66 -22.42
CA PRO A 122 -4.26 -6.32 -21.70
C PRO A 122 -3.57 -7.41 -22.50
N GLY A 123 -4.15 -7.90 -23.60
CA GLY A 123 -3.70 -9.15 -24.22
C GLY A 123 -3.87 -10.37 -23.28
N ARG A 124 -3.18 -11.47 -23.59
CA ARG A 124 -3.33 -12.74 -22.86
C ARG A 124 -2.15 -13.10 -21.97
N LYS A 125 -1.08 -12.32 -21.98
CA LYS A 125 0.16 -12.64 -21.26
C LYS A 125 0.37 -11.70 -20.08
N LEU A 126 0.56 -12.30 -18.90
CA LEU A 126 0.75 -11.58 -17.65
C LEU A 126 2.25 -11.52 -17.29
N PRO A 127 2.87 -10.34 -17.30
CA PRO A 127 4.30 -10.20 -17.02
C PRO A 127 4.66 -10.55 -15.57
N THR A 128 3.80 -10.25 -14.60
CA THR A 128 4.01 -10.64 -13.19
C THR A 128 4.14 -12.16 -13.01
N LEU A 129 3.49 -12.95 -13.86
CA LEU A 129 3.59 -14.42 -13.85
C LEU A 129 4.67 -14.98 -14.79
N GLY A 130 5.48 -14.12 -15.40
CA GLY A 130 6.57 -14.50 -16.28
C GLY A 130 6.12 -15.03 -17.68
N HIS A 131 4.86 -14.79 -18.09
CA HIS A 131 4.37 -15.21 -19.39
C HIS A 131 5.03 -14.42 -20.53
N ILE A 132 5.52 -13.24 -20.27
CA ILE A 132 6.25 -12.33 -21.17
C ILE A 132 7.14 -11.42 -20.33
N SER A 133 8.28 -11.00 -20.84
CA SER A 133 9.12 -10.01 -20.17
C SER A 133 8.51 -8.60 -20.26
N TYR A 134 8.80 -7.76 -19.25
CA TYR A 134 8.34 -6.36 -19.25
C TYR A 134 8.83 -5.57 -20.46
N PRO A 135 10.12 -5.62 -20.86
CA PRO A 135 10.59 -4.93 -22.06
C PRO A 135 9.91 -5.39 -23.35
N GLU A 136 9.73 -6.70 -23.53
CA GLU A 136 9.06 -7.25 -24.70
C GLU A 136 7.60 -6.78 -24.81
N LEU A 137 6.88 -6.77 -23.70
CA LEU A 137 5.50 -6.29 -23.65
C LEU A 137 5.41 -4.78 -23.91
N ARG A 138 6.28 -3.98 -23.29
CA ARG A 138 6.39 -2.53 -23.54
C ARG A 138 6.64 -2.24 -25.02
N ASP A 139 7.57 -2.94 -25.63
CA ASP A 139 7.91 -2.73 -27.04
C ASP A 139 6.75 -3.13 -27.95
N ALA A 140 6.00 -4.18 -27.61
CA ALA A 140 4.78 -4.56 -28.33
C ALA A 140 3.71 -3.46 -28.25
N TYR A 141 3.44 -2.91 -27.07
CA TYR A 141 2.53 -1.77 -26.92
C TYR A 141 3.01 -0.53 -27.70
N SER A 142 4.31 -0.31 -27.80
CA SER A 142 4.86 0.84 -28.56
C SER A 142 4.48 0.79 -30.04
N VAL A 143 4.36 -0.39 -30.63
CA VAL A 143 3.88 -0.56 -32.01
C VAL A 143 2.41 -0.15 -32.13
N GLN A 144 1.56 -0.60 -31.21
CA GLN A 144 0.14 -0.26 -31.13
C GLN A 144 -0.05 1.25 -30.97
N VAL A 145 0.64 1.86 -30.01
CA VAL A 145 0.57 3.31 -29.74
C VAL A 145 0.93 4.14 -30.99
N ARG A 146 2.01 3.77 -31.69
CA ARG A 146 2.41 4.47 -32.95
C ARG A 146 1.31 4.40 -33.99
N GLY A 147 0.72 3.22 -34.20
CA GLY A 147 -0.36 3.03 -35.17
C GLY A 147 -1.60 3.84 -34.82
N LEU A 148 -2.05 3.83 -33.56
CA LEU A 148 -3.21 4.59 -33.08
C LEU A 148 -3.01 6.11 -33.23
N LEU A 149 -1.85 6.63 -32.84
CA LEU A 149 -1.53 8.06 -32.99
C LEU A 149 -1.46 8.49 -34.46
N ASP A 150 -0.83 7.70 -35.31
CA ASP A 150 -0.73 7.99 -36.74
C ASP A 150 -2.08 7.85 -37.48
N GLY A 151 -2.97 7.01 -36.95
CA GLY A 151 -4.37 6.93 -37.37
C GLY A 151 -5.24 8.09 -36.88
N GLY A 152 -4.75 8.92 -35.94
CA GLY A 152 -5.37 10.19 -35.56
C GLY A 152 -6.36 10.11 -34.40
N VAL A 153 -6.18 9.21 -33.42
CA VAL A 153 -7.00 9.17 -32.20
C VAL A 153 -6.89 10.47 -31.39
N ASP A 154 -7.93 10.82 -30.67
CA ASP A 154 -8.00 12.02 -29.83
C ASP A 154 -7.45 11.78 -28.42
N LEU A 155 -7.45 10.53 -27.93
CA LEU A 155 -6.93 10.09 -26.64
C LEU A 155 -6.55 8.62 -26.73
N LEU A 156 -5.81 8.13 -25.72
CA LEU A 156 -5.51 6.71 -25.52
C LEU A 156 -6.16 6.21 -24.25
N ILE A 157 -6.67 4.98 -24.29
CA ILE A 157 -7.22 4.29 -23.12
C ILE A 157 -6.53 2.93 -22.95
N VAL A 158 -5.85 2.78 -21.81
CA VAL A 158 -5.37 1.49 -21.31
C VAL A 158 -6.48 0.91 -20.48
N GLU A 159 -7.06 -0.20 -20.90
CA GLU A 159 -8.27 -0.75 -20.30
C GLU A 159 -8.18 -2.23 -20.00
N THR A 160 -9.10 -2.71 -19.14
CA THR A 160 -9.29 -4.12 -18.78
C THR A 160 -8.03 -4.79 -18.21
N CYS A 161 -7.06 -4.00 -17.73
CA CYS A 161 -5.81 -4.53 -17.19
C CYS A 161 -6.05 -5.34 -15.91
N GLN A 162 -5.54 -6.57 -15.91
CA GLN A 162 -5.65 -7.53 -14.81
C GLN A 162 -4.34 -7.70 -14.02
N ASP A 163 -3.27 -7.02 -14.47
CA ASP A 163 -1.93 -7.02 -13.90
C ASP A 163 -1.38 -5.59 -13.92
N VAL A 164 -1.01 -5.05 -12.76
CA VAL A 164 -0.47 -3.68 -12.68
C VAL A 164 0.84 -3.53 -13.45
N LEU A 165 1.70 -4.56 -13.47
CA LEU A 165 2.94 -4.52 -14.26
C LEU A 165 2.65 -4.42 -15.76
N GLN A 166 1.59 -5.05 -16.23
CA GLN A 166 1.09 -4.94 -17.59
C GLN A 166 0.62 -3.51 -17.89
N THR A 167 -0.17 -2.91 -16.97
CA THR A 167 -0.60 -1.51 -17.09
C THR A 167 0.60 -0.56 -17.16
N LYS A 168 1.61 -0.77 -16.32
CA LYS A 168 2.85 0.03 -16.34
C LYS A 168 3.62 -0.13 -17.67
N ALA A 169 3.66 -1.33 -18.26
CA ALA A 169 4.31 -1.55 -19.56
C ALA A 169 3.60 -0.77 -20.67
N ALA A 170 2.25 -0.75 -20.67
CA ALA A 170 1.46 0.04 -21.63
C ALA A 170 1.70 1.55 -21.44
N LEU A 171 1.70 2.05 -20.19
CA LEU A 171 1.97 3.45 -19.90
C LEU A 171 3.39 3.86 -20.27
N ALA A 172 4.39 3.03 -19.98
CA ALA A 172 5.77 3.29 -20.39
C ALA A 172 5.91 3.37 -21.92
N ALA A 173 5.22 2.50 -22.66
CA ALA A 173 5.16 2.56 -24.11
C ALA A 173 4.54 3.87 -24.61
N ILE A 174 3.40 4.28 -24.03
CA ILE A 174 2.69 5.52 -24.39
C ILE A 174 3.62 6.73 -24.22
N PHE A 175 4.20 6.91 -23.03
CA PHE A 175 5.01 8.09 -22.75
C PHE A 175 6.32 8.11 -23.55
N SER A 176 6.94 6.95 -23.79
CA SER A 176 8.12 6.85 -24.65
C SER A 176 7.80 7.24 -26.10
N VAL A 177 6.66 6.82 -26.64
CA VAL A 177 6.23 7.20 -28.01
C VAL A 177 5.84 8.68 -28.07
N PHE A 178 5.26 9.27 -27.00
CA PHE A 178 5.00 10.70 -26.94
C PHE A 178 6.29 11.53 -27.03
N GLU A 179 7.34 11.10 -26.32
CA GLU A 179 8.67 11.73 -26.40
C GLU A 179 9.25 11.61 -27.80
N GLU A 180 9.21 10.40 -28.39
CA GLU A 180 9.67 10.13 -29.76
C GLU A 180 8.97 11.04 -30.79
N LYS A 181 7.63 11.12 -30.73
CA LYS A 181 6.81 11.89 -31.66
C LYS A 181 6.70 13.39 -31.31
N ARG A 182 7.13 13.81 -30.13
CA ARG A 182 6.93 15.16 -29.58
C ARG A 182 5.46 15.61 -29.65
N ALA A 183 4.56 14.69 -29.42
CA ALA A 183 3.11 14.88 -29.44
C ALA A 183 2.48 14.14 -28.27
N ARG A 184 1.43 14.72 -27.69
CA ARG A 184 0.70 14.11 -26.57
C ARG A 184 -0.80 14.22 -26.81
N VAL A 185 -1.52 13.16 -26.48
CA VAL A 185 -2.99 13.14 -26.31
C VAL A 185 -3.33 12.77 -24.87
N PRO A 186 -4.55 13.04 -24.39
CA PRO A 186 -4.99 12.56 -23.07
C PRO A 186 -4.84 11.04 -22.94
N VAL A 187 -4.49 10.58 -21.71
CA VAL A 187 -4.31 9.17 -21.39
C VAL A 187 -5.23 8.78 -20.23
N ILE A 188 -6.06 7.77 -20.48
CA ILE A 188 -6.90 7.11 -19.48
C ILE A 188 -6.23 5.79 -19.09
N ALA A 189 -6.07 5.52 -17.78
CA ALA A 189 -5.60 4.24 -17.29
C ALA A 189 -6.70 3.58 -16.43
N GLN A 190 -7.13 2.40 -16.84
CA GLN A 190 -8.14 1.62 -16.16
C GLN A 190 -7.61 0.25 -15.75
N VAL A 191 -8.07 -0.22 -14.60
CA VAL A 191 -7.82 -1.57 -14.10
C VAL A 191 -9.13 -2.32 -13.95
N THR A 192 -9.06 -3.64 -13.91
CA THR A 192 -10.22 -4.50 -13.73
C THR A 192 -10.17 -5.18 -12.38
N ILE A 193 -11.22 -4.96 -11.58
CA ILE A 193 -11.41 -5.63 -10.28
C ILE A 193 -12.48 -6.71 -10.46
N GLU A 194 -12.10 -7.92 -10.07
CA GLU A 194 -12.97 -9.10 -10.15
C GLU A 194 -13.99 -9.14 -9.00
N VAL A 195 -14.95 -10.07 -9.08
CA VAL A 195 -15.99 -10.23 -8.05
C VAL A 195 -15.45 -10.48 -6.66
N PHE A 196 -14.24 -11.02 -6.54
CA PHE A 196 -13.57 -11.23 -5.25
C PHE A 196 -12.89 -9.96 -4.69
N GLY A 197 -12.98 -8.82 -5.37
CA GLY A 197 -12.56 -7.48 -4.88
C GLY A 197 -11.11 -7.11 -5.12
N THR A 198 -10.39 -7.88 -5.94
CA THR A 198 -9.02 -7.58 -6.38
C THR A 198 -8.87 -7.81 -7.87
N MET A 199 -7.79 -7.31 -8.46
CA MET A 199 -7.36 -7.73 -9.81
C MET A 199 -7.03 -9.22 -9.81
N LEU A 200 -6.86 -9.83 -10.98
CA LEU A 200 -6.62 -11.27 -11.14
C LEU A 200 -5.43 -11.77 -10.30
N ASN A 201 -4.35 -11.00 -10.23
CA ASN A 201 -3.14 -11.33 -9.45
C ASN A 201 -3.25 -11.00 -7.94
N GLY A 202 -4.43 -10.62 -7.45
CA GLY A 202 -4.67 -10.30 -6.05
C GLY A 202 -4.42 -8.84 -5.68
N THR A 203 -4.22 -7.93 -6.63
CA THR A 203 -3.99 -6.51 -6.38
C THR A 203 -5.26 -5.80 -5.96
N GLU A 204 -5.23 -5.13 -4.81
CA GLU A 204 -6.31 -4.25 -4.36
C GLU A 204 -6.31 -2.93 -5.12
N ILE A 205 -7.48 -2.28 -5.14
CA ILE A 205 -7.63 -0.97 -5.82
C ILE A 205 -6.71 0.10 -5.20
N ALA A 206 -6.48 0.07 -3.89
CA ALA A 206 -5.56 0.98 -3.22
C ALA A 206 -4.11 0.82 -3.70
N ALA A 207 -3.65 -0.43 -3.87
CA ALA A 207 -2.32 -0.74 -4.40
C ALA A 207 -2.20 -0.35 -5.87
N ALA A 208 -3.23 -0.63 -6.68
CA ALA A 208 -3.27 -0.26 -8.09
C ALA A 208 -3.21 1.28 -8.25
N LEU A 209 -4.05 2.03 -7.52
CA LEU A 209 -4.05 3.49 -7.54
C LEU A 209 -2.67 4.05 -7.13
N THR A 210 -2.06 3.50 -6.08
CA THR A 210 -0.72 3.89 -5.62
C THR A 210 0.34 3.66 -6.70
N ALA A 211 0.28 2.52 -7.39
CA ALA A 211 1.25 2.16 -8.42
C ALA A 211 1.09 2.99 -9.70
N LEU A 212 -0.12 3.48 -10.01
CA LEU A 212 -0.41 4.27 -11.20
C LEU A 212 -0.28 5.77 -10.98
N SER A 213 -0.45 6.26 -9.74
CA SER A 213 -0.42 7.68 -9.42
C SER A 213 0.85 8.45 -9.81
N PRO A 214 2.07 7.86 -9.88
CA PRO A 214 3.26 8.57 -10.30
C PRO A 214 3.32 8.84 -11.81
N PHE A 215 2.52 8.13 -12.60
CA PHE A 215 2.52 8.32 -14.05
C PHE A 215 1.71 9.56 -14.44
N PRO A 216 2.13 10.30 -15.48
CA PRO A 216 1.44 11.52 -15.92
C PRO A 216 0.18 11.19 -16.75
N ILE A 217 -0.71 10.33 -16.20
CA ILE A 217 -2.02 10.03 -16.75
C ILE A 217 -2.99 11.18 -16.50
N ASP A 218 -4.00 11.33 -17.36
CA ASP A 218 -4.97 12.41 -17.24
C ASP A 218 -6.28 11.96 -16.58
N VAL A 219 -6.59 10.66 -16.64
CA VAL A 219 -7.78 10.04 -16.04
C VAL A 219 -7.42 8.67 -15.49
N VAL A 220 -7.94 8.32 -14.34
CA VAL A 220 -7.82 6.98 -13.76
C VAL A 220 -9.20 6.35 -13.60
N GLY A 221 -9.30 5.03 -13.64
CA GLY A 221 -10.61 4.41 -13.48
C GLY A 221 -10.61 2.88 -13.49
N MET A 222 -11.80 2.37 -13.72
CA MET A 222 -12.07 0.93 -13.78
C MET A 222 -13.01 0.60 -14.92
N ASN A 223 -12.80 -0.57 -15.53
CA ASN A 223 -13.74 -1.12 -16.49
C ASN A 223 -13.84 -2.64 -16.40
N CYS A 224 -14.85 -3.22 -17.02
CA CYS A 224 -15.02 -4.67 -17.18
C CYS A 224 -15.05 -5.48 -15.86
N GLY A 225 -14.88 -6.81 -15.95
CA GLY A 225 -14.85 -7.76 -14.83
C GLY A 225 -16.20 -7.99 -14.17
N THR A 226 -16.89 -6.91 -13.80
CA THR A 226 -18.16 -6.98 -13.06
C THR A 226 -19.16 -5.94 -13.52
N GLY A 227 -20.43 -6.06 -13.05
CA GLY A 227 -21.45 -5.01 -13.19
C GLY A 227 -21.23 -3.87 -12.18
N PRO A 228 -21.97 -2.76 -12.33
CA PRO A 228 -21.76 -1.53 -11.56
C PRO A 228 -21.89 -1.74 -10.05
N LYS A 229 -22.81 -2.58 -9.59
CA LYS A 229 -23.00 -2.86 -8.16
C LYS A 229 -21.69 -3.34 -7.48
N HIS A 230 -20.92 -4.20 -8.13
CA HIS A 230 -19.67 -4.73 -7.57
C HIS A 230 -18.51 -3.75 -7.65
N MET A 231 -18.59 -2.70 -8.47
CA MET A 231 -17.58 -1.65 -8.59
C MET A 231 -17.73 -0.54 -7.55
N THR A 232 -18.86 -0.44 -6.86
CA THR A 232 -19.26 0.69 -6.01
C THR A 232 -18.16 1.11 -5.05
N GLU A 233 -17.63 0.19 -4.23
CA GLU A 233 -16.63 0.54 -3.22
C GLU A 233 -15.27 0.92 -3.82
N SER A 234 -14.87 0.25 -4.91
CA SER A 234 -13.62 0.57 -5.59
C SER A 234 -13.67 1.95 -6.26
N ILE A 235 -14.80 2.30 -6.88
CA ILE A 235 -15.00 3.63 -7.49
C ILE A 235 -15.07 4.72 -6.42
N ARG A 236 -15.79 4.46 -5.30
CA ARG A 236 -15.80 5.36 -4.15
C ARG A 236 -14.36 5.63 -3.67
N TYR A 237 -13.57 4.55 -3.46
CA TYR A 237 -12.18 4.66 -3.01
C TYR A 237 -11.34 5.51 -3.98
N ILE A 238 -11.41 5.24 -5.29
CA ILE A 238 -10.68 6.04 -6.29
C ILE A 238 -11.08 7.52 -6.19
N CYS A 239 -12.40 7.79 -6.17
CA CYS A 239 -12.92 9.17 -6.13
C CYS A 239 -12.50 9.94 -4.87
N GLU A 240 -12.36 9.27 -3.73
CA GLU A 240 -11.91 9.86 -2.47
C GLU A 240 -10.38 10.07 -2.41
N ASN A 241 -9.61 9.28 -3.16
CA ASN A 241 -8.15 9.23 -3.04
C ASN A 241 -7.40 9.74 -4.28
N THR A 242 -8.05 10.44 -5.21
CA THR A 242 -7.37 11.12 -6.32
C THR A 242 -8.06 12.44 -6.69
N ALA A 243 -7.26 13.39 -7.14
CA ALA A 243 -7.76 14.63 -7.77
C ALA A 243 -8.00 14.47 -9.28
N LEU A 244 -7.45 13.42 -9.91
CA LEU A 244 -7.65 13.17 -11.34
C LEU A 244 -9.12 12.90 -11.64
N PRO A 245 -9.62 13.26 -12.85
CA PRO A 245 -10.90 12.76 -13.33
C PRO A 245 -10.99 11.24 -13.24
N VAL A 246 -12.17 10.71 -12.91
CA VAL A 246 -12.40 9.27 -12.73
C VAL A 246 -13.33 8.73 -13.81
N SER A 247 -12.95 7.60 -14.40
CA SER A 247 -13.70 6.86 -15.41
C SER A 247 -14.24 5.55 -14.84
N VAL A 248 -15.48 5.20 -15.19
CA VAL A 248 -16.13 3.94 -14.83
C VAL A 248 -16.94 3.38 -15.98
N LEU A 249 -16.52 2.21 -16.49
CA LEU A 249 -17.12 1.54 -17.65
C LEU A 249 -17.46 0.08 -17.28
N PRO A 250 -18.54 -0.20 -16.54
CA PRO A 250 -18.89 -1.54 -16.09
C PRO A 250 -19.52 -2.41 -17.19
N ASN A 251 -19.54 -3.71 -16.96
CA ASN A 251 -20.37 -4.62 -17.74
C ASN A 251 -21.87 -4.41 -17.43
N ALA A 252 -22.75 -4.84 -18.33
CA ALA A 252 -24.20 -4.87 -18.07
C ALA A 252 -24.57 -6.05 -17.12
N GLY A 253 -23.92 -6.12 -15.96
CA GLY A 253 -24.05 -7.21 -14.99
C GLY A 253 -22.94 -8.25 -15.11
N LEU A 254 -23.13 -9.38 -14.42
CA LEU A 254 -22.18 -10.51 -14.51
C LEU A 254 -22.53 -11.40 -15.72
N PRO A 255 -21.51 -11.89 -16.46
CA PRO A 255 -21.78 -12.80 -17.57
C PRO A 255 -22.33 -14.13 -17.08
N SER A 256 -23.36 -14.62 -17.73
CA SER A 256 -23.93 -15.96 -17.57
C SER A 256 -24.05 -16.65 -18.92
N VAL A 257 -24.08 -17.98 -18.95
CA VAL A 257 -24.27 -18.75 -20.18
C VAL A 257 -25.69 -19.28 -20.19
N VAL A 258 -26.52 -18.76 -21.12
CA VAL A 258 -27.87 -19.22 -21.33
C VAL A 258 -27.98 -19.78 -22.74
N GLU A 259 -28.38 -21.05 -22.90
CA GLU A 259 -28.48 -21.76 -24.19
C GLU A 259 -27.21 -21.68 -25.05
N GLY A 260 -26.01 -21.70 -24.39
CA GLY A 260 -24.71 -21.62 -25.07
C GLY A 260 -24.30 -20.21 -25.53
N LYS A 261 -25.06 -19.17 -25.18
CA LYS A 261 -24.73 -17.77 -25.48
C LYS A 261 -24.45 -17.00 -24.20
N MET A 262 -23.51 -16.05 -24.30
CA MET A 262 -23.25 -15.10 -23.19
C MET A 262 -24.47 -14.19 -23.02
N HIS A 263 -24.94 -14.09 -21.80
CA HIS A 263 -26.04 -13.23 -21.37
C HIS A 263 -25.60 -12.34 -20.23
N TYR A 264 -26.09 -11.09 -20.25
CA TYR A 264 -25.87 -10.09 -19.19
C TYR A 264 -27.25 -9.65 -18.70
N ASP A 265 -27.47 -9.63 -17.39
CA ASP A 265 -28.79 -9.53 -16.77
C ASP A 265 -29.16 -8.12 -16.24
N GLU A 266 -28.22 -7.18 -16.28
CA GLU A 266 -28.48 -5.81 -15.85
C GLU A 266 -29.36 -5.08 -16.86
N THR A 267 -30.45 -4.45 -16.37
CA THR A 267 -31.34 -3.69 -17.25
C THR A 267 -30.83 -2.28 -17.51
N PRO A 268 -31.22 -1.63 -18.65
CA PRO A 268 -30.84 -0.25 -18.93
C PRO A 268 -31.17 0.72 -17.80
N GLU A 269 -32.29 0.55 -17.10
CA GLU A 269 -32.76 1.40 -16.01
C GLU A 269 -31.91 1.23 -14.76
N SER A 270 -31.67 0.00 -14.34
CA SER A 270 -30.81 -0.32 -13.17
C SER A 270 -29.36 0.11 -13.42
N PHE A 271 -28.84 -0.20 -14.61
CA PHE A 271 -27.51 0.23 -15.04
C PHE A 271 -27.36 1.76 -14.96
N THR A 272 -28.33 2.50 -15.53
CA THR A 272 -28.33 3.97 -15.51
C THR A 272 -28.37 4.52 -14.09
N ALA A 273 -29.24 3.97 -13.22
CA ALA A 273 -29.34 4.42 -11.84
C ALA A 273 -28.01 4.31 -11.08
N GLN A 274 -27.26 3.23 -11.28
CA GLN A 274 -25.94 3.02 -10.68
C GLN A 274 -24.90 4.02 -11.21
N LEU A 275 -24.87 4.28 -12.52
CA LEU A 275 -23.94 5.27 -13.10
C LEU A 275 -24.29 6.70 -12.68
N VAL A 276 -25.56 7.02 -12.50
CA VAL A 276 -26.01 8.30 -11.90
C VAL A 276 -25.45 8.43 -10.49
N HIS A 277 -25.55 7.40 -9.67
CA HIS A 277 -24.97 7.37 -8.32
C HIS A 277 -23.45 7.63 -8.36
N PHE A 278 -22.71 6.97 -9.25
CA PHE A 278 -21.26 7.19 -9.35
C PHE A 278 -20.90 8.62 -9.79
N ALA A 279 -21.69 9.21 -10.70
CA ALA A 279 -21.44 10.58 -11.16
C ALA A 279 -21.85 11.64 -10.12
N SER A 280 -23.06 11.50 -9.52
CA SER A 280 -23.61 12.51 -8.61
C SER A 280 -23.00 12.44 -7.21
N ASP A 281 -22.86 11.23 -6.65
CA ASP A 281 -22.50 11.06 -5.25
C ASP A 281 -20.98 10.91 -5.06
N PHE A 282 -20.30 10.13 -5.91
CA PHE A 282 -18.86 9.94 -5.83
C PHE A 282 -18.07 10.93 -6.70
N GLY A 283 -18.69 11.47 -7.77
CA GLY A 283 -18.04 12.45 -8.65
C GLY A 283 -17.21 11.83 -9.76
N ALA A 284 -17.64 10.68 -10.32
CA ALA A 284 -17.09 10.17 -11.57
C ALA A 284 -17.34 11.15 -12.73
N ASN A 285 -16.34 11.36 -13.57
CA ASN A 285 -16.37 12.34 -14.66
C ASN A 285 -16.65 11.71 -16.02
N ILE A 286 -16.30 10.42 -16.16
CA ILE A 286 -16.54 9.61 -17.35
C ILE A 286 -17.34 8.39 -16.93
N VAL A 287 -18.43 8.14 -17.64
CA VAL A 287 -19.25 6.94 -17.50
C VAL A 287 -19.47 6.32 -18.89
N GLY A 288 -19.78 5.05 -18.93
CA GLY A 288 -20.06 4.34 -20.18
C GLY A 288 -20.34 2.89 -19.89
N GLY A 289 -20.04 2.02 -20.81
CA GLY A 289 -20.24 0.60 -20.65
C GLY A 289 -19.09 -0.24 -21.15
N CYS A 290 -19.07 -1.52 -20.78
CA CYS A 290 -18.18 -2.53 -21.30
C CYS A 290 -19.01 -3.73 -21.79
N CYS A 291 -18.60 -4.97 -21.52
CA CYS A 291 -19.27 -6.16 -22.02
C CYS A 291 -20.78 -6.19 -21.71
N GLY A 292 -21.58 -6.58 -22.71
CA GLY A 292 -23.05 -6.68 -22.60
C GLY A 292 -23.81 -5.37 -22.73
N THR A 293 -23.16 -4.21 -22.67
CA THR A 293 -23.85 -2.93 -22.85
C THR A 293 -24.19 -2.69 -24.33
N THR A 294 -25.43 -2.22 -24.55
CA THR A 294 -25.98 -1.96 -25.85
C THR A 294 -26.29 -0.47 -26.02
N PRO A 295 -26.60 0.02 -27.24
CA PRO A 295 -27.08 1.38 -27.46
C PRO A 295 -28.28 1.74 -26.57
N ASP A 296 -29.18 0.78 -26.24
CA ASP A 296 -30.32 1.04 -25.37
C ASP A 296 -29.93 1.37 -23.93
N HIS A 297 -28.91 0.71 -23.37
CA HIS A 297 -28.34 1.06 -22.07
C HIS A 297 -27.80 2.50 -22.09
N LEU A 298 -26.98 2.82 -23.10
CA LEU A 298 -26.29 4.10 -23.12
C LEU A 298 -27.21 5.26 -23.54
N ARG A 299 -28.32 5.03 -24.20
CA ARG A 299 -29.32 6.07 -24.45
C ARG A 299 -29.85 6.66 -23.15
N LEU A 300 -30.25 5.79 -22.19
CA LEU A 300 -30.74 6.24 -20.87
C LEU A 300 -29.62 6.92 -20.08
N VAL A 301 -28.39 6.41 -20.15
CA VAL A 301 -27.21 7.02 -19.49
C VAL A 301 -26.97 8.42 -20.05
N VAL A 302 -26.94 8.59 -21.38
CA VAL A 302 -26.75 9.91 -22.02
C VAL A 302 -27.81 10.91 -21.59
N GLU A 303 -29.08 10.50 -21.57
CA GLU A 303 -30.18 11.35 -21.13
C GLU A 303 -30.08 11.76 -19.66
N ALA A 304 -29.66 10.84 -18.79
CA ALA A 304 -29.49 11.11 -17.37
C ALA A 304 -28.30 12.04 -17.09
N MET A 305 -27.16 11.81 -17.74
CA MET A 305 -25.92 12.58 -17.52
C MET A 305 -26.04 14.04 -17.95
N GLN A 306 -26.92 14.38 -18.88
CA GLN A 306 -27.16 15.80 -19.25
C GLN A 306 -27.68 16.65 -18.09
N ARG A 307 -28.20 16.05 -17.02
CA ARG A 307 -28.78 16.72 -15.85
C ARG A 307 -27.81 16.79 -14.67
N ILE A 308 -26.62 16.21 -14.79
CA ILE A 308 -25.64 16.10 -13.70
C ILE A 308 -24.49 17.06 -13.97
N THR A 309 -24.21 17.91 -12.99
CA THR A 309 -23.03 18.77 -12.98
C THR A 309 -21.86 18.00 -12.35
N PRO A 310 -20.65 18.01 -12.94
CA PRO A 310 -19.49 17.36 -12.37
C PRO A 310 -19.21 17.85 -10.94
N LYS A 311 -19.01 16.92 -10.03
CA LYS A 311 -18.67 17.20 -8.63
C LYS A 311 -17.19 17.55 -8.54
N GLN A 312 -16.87 18.67 -7.90
CA GLN A 312 -15.49 18.96 -7.56
C GLN A 312 -15.03 18.05 -6.41
N ARG A 313 -13.89 17.41 -6.57
CA ARG A 313 -13.29 16.51 -5.59
C ARG A 313 -11.97 17.09 -5.10
N SER A 314 -11.69 16.90 -3.82
CA SER A 314 -10.44 17.31 -3.16
C SER A 314 -9.56 16.13 -2.76
N GLY A 315 -9.84 14.94 -3.29
CA GLY A 315 -9.09 13.72 -3.01
C GLY A 315 -7.61 13.91 -3.33
N LYS A 316 -6.75 13.39 -2.47
CA LYS A 316 -5.29 13.38 -2.66
C LYS A 316 -4.80 11.94 -2.54
N VAL A 317 -3.89 11.55 -3.43
CA VAL A 317 -3.22 10.27 -3.30
C VAL A 317 -2.39 10.27 -2.02
N LEU A 318 -2.58 9.24 -1.19
CA LEU A 318 -1.81 9.04 0.02
C LEU A 318 -0.35 8.72 -0.35
N PRO A 319 0.67 9.43 0.18
CA PRO A 319 2.06 9.05 0.00
C PRO A 319 2.32 7.63 0.52
N ALA A 320 2.63 6.72 -0.40
CA ALA A 320 2.73 5.29 -0.10
C ALA A 320 3.62 4.56 -1.10
N ALA A 321 4.18 3.41 -0.69
CA ALA A 321 4.62 2.35 -1.58
C ALA A 321 3.48 1.33 -1.77
N SER A 322 3.63 0.39 -2.71
CA SER A 322 2.76 -0.78 -2.79
C SER A 322 3.52 -2.02 -3.26
N SER A 323 3.13 -3.18 -2.75
CA SER A 323 3.39 -4.45 -3.40
C SER A 323 2.42 -4.64 -4.57
N ILE A 324 2.44 -5.81 -5.20
CA ILE A 324 1.35 -6.17 -6.13
C ILE A 324 0.04 -6.44 -5.39
N TYR A 325 0.04 -6.55 -4.06
CA TYR A 325 -1.14 -6.88 -3.25
C TYR A 325 -1.70 -5.65 -2.55
N PHE A 326 -0.88 -4.95 -1.75
CA PHE A 326 -1.32 -3.95 -0.78
C PHE A 326 -0.57 -2.64 -0.89
N GLN A 327 -1.26 -1.56 -0.53
CA GLN A 327 -0.68 -0.25 -0.27
C GLN A 327 0.00 -0.24 1.10
N GLN A 328 1.18 0.40 1.20
CA GLN A 328 1.88 0.68 2.44
C GLN A 328 2.12 2.18 2.56
N PRO A 329 1.34 2.90 3.38
CA PRO A 329 1.57 4.33 3.63
C PRO A 329 2.96 4.61 4.19
N TYR A 330 3.55 5.75 3.85
CA TYR A 330 4.85 6.14 4.41
C TYR A 330 4.74 6.64 5.85
N VAL A 331 3.65 7.35 6.18
CA VAL A 331 3.36 7.76 7.55
C VAL A 331 2.69 6.62 8.30
N GLN A 332 3.25 6.25 9.44
CA GLN A 332 2.72 5.21 10.32
C GLN A 332 2.05 5.85 11.53
N ASP A 333 0.90 5.31 11.97
CA ASP A 333 0.12 5.89 13.08
C ASP A 333 0.83 5.79 14.44
N ALA A 334 1.54 4.71 14.69
CA ALA A 334 2.11 4.41 16.01
C ALA A 334 3.61 4.06 15.96
N SER A 335 4.28 4.29 14.82
CA SER A 335 5.67 3.89 14.64
C SER A 335 6.30 4.69 13.50
N PHE A 336 7.53 4.37 13.15
CA PHE A 336 8.20 4.77 11.92
C PHE A 336 8.04 3.68 10.86
N LEU A 337 8.31 4.01 9.59
CA LEU A 337 8.29 3.04 8.50
C LEU A 337 9.49 2.08 8.63
N ILE A 338 9.21 0.82 8.94
CA ILE A 338 10.23 -0.21 9.16
C ILE A 338 10.62 -0.83 7.81
N VAL A 339 11.89 -0.67 7.43
CA VAL A 339 12.48 -1.32 6.25
C VAL A 339 13.36 -2.47 6.71
N GLY A 340 12.99 -3.69 6.33
CA GLY A 340 13.68 -4.91 6.77
C GLY A 340 15.01 -5.12 6.05
N GLU A 341 16.13 -5.19 6.79
CA GLU A 341 17.52 -5.16 6.27
C GLU A 341 18.13 -6.53 5.94
N ARG A 342 17.40 -7.66 6.10
CA ARG A 342 18.04 -8.98 6.06
C ARG A 342 18.15 -9.60 4.67
N VAL A 343 17.39 -9.17 3.66
CA VAL A 343 17.55 -9.58 2.25
C VAL A 343 18.54 -8.62 1.55
N ASN A 344 19.60 -8.28 2.25
CA ASN A 344 20.65 -7.37 1.80
C ASN A 344 22.01 -8.07 1.90
N ALA A 345 22.67 -8.30 0.76
CA ALA A 345 23.95 -9.00 0.68
C ALA A 345 25.09 -8.22 1.34
N SER A 346 25.02 -6.88 1.38
CA SER A 346 26.05 -6.05 2.03
C SER A 346 26.01 -6.19 3.56
N GLY A 347 24.80 -6.30 4.15
CA GLY A 347 24.59 -6.34 5.60
C GLY A 347 24.44 -7.74 6.21
N SER A 348 23.90 -8.72 5.46
CA SER A 348 23.46 -10.01 5.99
C SER A 348 24.36 -11.17 5.55
N LYS A 349 25.05 -11.81 6.51
CA LYS A 349 25.79 -13.05 6.22
C LYS A 349 24.87 -14.15 5.71
N LYS A 350 23.68 -14.34 6.33
CA LYS A 350 22.69 -15.36 5.93
C LYS A 350 22.29 -15.16 4.47
N MET A 351 22.05 -13.90 4.07
CA MET A 351 21.74 -13.55 2.67
C MET A 351 22.86 -13.98 1.72
N ARG A 352 24.13 -13.64 2.04
CA ARG A 352 25.29 -14.02 1.22
C ARG A 352 25.47 -15.53 1.10
N ASP A 353 25.28 -16.26 2.20
CA ASP A 353 25.42 -17.73 2.22
C ASP A 353 24.33 -18.37 1.32
N LEU A 354 23.09 -17.92 1.39
CA LEU A 354 21.98 -18.38 0.55
C LEU A 354 22.18 -17.99 -0.92
N LEU A 355 22.62 -16.76 -1.19
CA LEU A 355 22.88 -16.26 -2.55
C LEU A 355 23.99 -17.07 -3.23
N ASN A 356 25.08 -17.35 -2.51
CA ASN A 356 26.17 -18.17 -3.02
C ASN A 356 25.78 -19.64 -3.28
N ALA A 357 24.85 -20.16 -2.49
CA ALA A 357 24.27 -21.49 -2.70
C ALA A 357 23.19 -21.52 -3.79
N GLU A 358 22.81 -20.36 -4.34
CA GLU A 358 21.66 -20.19 -5.24
C GLU A 358 20.35 -20.76 -4.63
N ASP A 359 20.25 -20.68 -3.31
CA ASP A 359 19.06 -21.09 -2.57
C ASP A 359 17.99 -19.97 -2.59
N TRP A 360 17.35 -19.85 -3.73
CA TRP A 360 16.33 -18.82 -3.98
C TRP A 360 15.11 -18.97 -3.07
N ASP A 361 14.72 -20.19 -2.75
CA ASP A 361 13.60 -20.46 -1.84
C ASP A 361 13.96 -20.06 -0.40
N GLY A 362 15.21 -20.28 0.02
CA GLY A 362 15.74 -19.79 1.28
C GLY A 362 15.75 -18.24 1.36
N LEU A 363 16.04 -17.56 0.25
CA LEU A 363 16.00 -16.09 0.16
C LEU A 363 14.56 -15.57 0.26
N VAL A 364 13.60 -16.21 -0.42
CA VAL A 364 12.16 -15.89 -0.29
C VAL A 364 11.68 -16.11 1.14
N ALA A 365 12.07 -17.24 1.76
CA ALA A 365 11.73 -17.52 3.15
C ALA A 365 12.28 -16.46 4.12
N LEU A 366 13.47 -15.91 3.84
CA LEU A 366 14.06 -14.81 4.62
C LEU A 366 13.25 -13.50 4.48
N GLY A 367 12.68 -13.22 3.31
CA GLY A 367 11.75 -12.12 3.09
C GLY A 367 10.45 -12.29 3.88
N LYS A 368 9.83 -13.47 3.79
CA LYS A 368 8.60 -13.82 4.55
C LYS A 368 8.80 -13.79 6.07
N GLU A 369 10.01 -14.10 6.54
CA GLU A 369 10.34 -13.99 7.96
C GLU A 369 10.28 -12.54 8.44
N GLN A 370 10.84 -11.60 7.67
CA GLN A 370 10.81 -10.17 8.00
C GLN A 370 9.41 -9.57 7.93
N GLU A 371 8.59 -9.97 6.95
CA GLU A 371 7.18 -9.61 6.87
C GLU A 371 6.44 -10.02 8.16
N ARG A 372 6.64 -11.26 8.63
CA ARG A 372 6.05 -11.76 9.88
C ARG A 372 6.56 -11.04 11.13
N GLU A 373 7.77 -10.52 11.10
CA GLU A 373 8.36 -9.71 12.18
C GLU A 373 7.92 -8.24 12.15
N GLY A 374 7.04 -7.86 11.22
CA GLY A 374 6.45 -6.52 11.15
C GLY A 374 7.22 -5.51 10.32
N ALA A 375 8.08 -5.96 9.40
CA ALA A 375 8.63 -5.06 8.39
C ALA A 375 7.51 -4.55 7.47
N HIS A 376 7.54 -3.26 7.16
CA HIS A 376 6.60 -2.60 6.27
C HIS A 376 7.07 -2.62 4.80
N ILE A 377 8.39 -2.62 4.59
CA ILE A 377 9.05 -2.67 3.30
C ILE A 377 10.22 -3.65 3.41
N LEU A 378 10.56 -4.32 2.32
CA LEU A 378 11.69 -5.23 2.25
C LEU A 378 12.83 -4.61 1.44
N ASP A 379 13.98 -4.38 2.08
CA ASP A 379 15.21 -3.97 1.42
C ASP A 379 15.86 -5.16 0.71
N VAL A 380 16.12 -5.02 -0.60
CA VAL A 380 16.63 -6.09 -1.47
C VAL A 380 17.91 -5.63 -2.15
N ASN A 381 19.02 -6.22 -1.73
CA ASN A 381 20.35 -5.94 -2.26
C ASN A 381 21.08 -7.25 -2.59
N VAL A 382 21.56 -7.37 -3.83
CA VAL A 382 22.32 -8.52 -4.35
C VAL A 382 23.77 -8.16 -4.66
N ASP A 383 24.27 -7.02 -4.17
CA ASP A 383 25.63 -6.54 -4.41
C ASP A 383 26.65 -7.42 -3.70
N PHE A 384 27.14 -8.44 -4.40
CA PHE A 384 28.15 -9.35 -3.91
C PHE A 384 29.25 -9.58 -4.95
N VAL A 385 30.50 -9.43 -4.53
CA VAL A 385 31.67 -9.51 -5.43
C VAL A 385 31.74 -10.89 -6.09
N GLY A 386 31.91 -10.89 -7.41
CA GLY A 386 32.12 -12.12 -8.20
C GLY A 386 30.83 -12.75 -8.73
N ARG A 387 29.66 -12.11 -8.53
CA ARG A 387 28.36 -12.53 -9.10
C ARG A 387 27.83 -11.54 -10.13
N ASP A 388 27.00 -12.02 -11.02
CA ASP A 388 26.22 -11.18 -11.94
C ASP A 388 24.97 -10.65 -11.19
N GLY A 389 25.09 -9.46 -10.61
CA GLY A 389 24.05 -8.88 -9.80
C GLY A 389 22.79 -8.50 -10.58
N VAL A 390 22.87 -8.23 -11.90
CA VAL A 390 21.70 -7.97 -12.74
C VAL A 390 20.87 -9.24 -12.87
N LYS A 391 21.52 -10.37 -13.20
CA LYS A 391 20.88 -11.68 -13.26
C LYS A 391 20.31 -12.10 -11.91
N ASP A 392 21.07 -11.91 -10.83
CA ASP A 392 20.64 -12.26 -9.48
C ASP A 392 19.43 -11.44 -9.05
N MET A 393 19.36 -10.14 -9.42
CA MET A 393 18.22 -9.29 -9.11
C MET A 393 16.97 -9.70 -9.90
N HIS A 394 17.09 -10.03 -11.19
CA HIS A 394 15.98 -10.59 -11.97
C HIS A 394 15.43 -11.85 -11.35
N GLU A 395 16.29 -12.79 -10.97
CA GLU A 395 15.89 -14.07 -10.39
C GLU A 395 15.22 -13.90 -9.00
N LEU A 396 15.79 -13.05 -8.14
CA LEU A 396 15.26 -12.82 -6.81
C LEU A 396 13.96 -12.00 -6.83
N ALA A 397 13.94 -10.91 -7.58
CA ALA A 397 12.77 -10.03 -7.66
C ALA A 397 11.55 -10.76 -8.23
N SER A 398 11.69 -11.53 -9.32
CA SER A 398 10.60 -12.31 -9.92
C SER A 398 9.93 -13.27 -8.93
N ARG A 399 10.70 -13.80 -7.96
CA ARG A 399 10.17 -14.68 -6.91
C ARG A 399 9.57 -13.89 -5.74
N LEU A 400 10.22 -12.81 -5.29
CA LEU A 400 9.75 -12.02 -4.17
C LEU A 400 8.41 -11.37 -4.45
N VAL A 401 8.20 -10.78 -5.63
CA VAL A 401 6.97 -10.03 -5.96
C VAL A 401 5.68 -10.84 -5.80
N THR A 402 5.72 -12.16 -6.03
CA THR A 402 4.55 -13.04 -5.89
C THR A 402 4.47 -13.74 -4.53
N ASN A 403 5.53 -13.68 -3.72
CA ASN A 403 5.62 -14.45 -2.48
C ASN A 403 5.62 -13.60 -1.20
N VAL A 404 5.98 -12.32 -1.29
CA VAL A 404 6.02 -11.37 -0.19
C VAL A 404 4.94 -10.31 -0.39
N LYS A 405 4.19 -9.98 0.66
CA LYS A 405 3.04 -9.07 0.56
C LYS A 405 3.39 -7.60 0.78
N ILE A 406 4.57 -7.31 1.32
CA ILE A 406 5.06 -5.95 1.55
C ILE A 406 5.81 -5.42 0.32
N PRO A 407 5.83 -4.09 0.10
CA PRO A 407 6.57 -3.47 -1.00
C PRO A 407 8.06 -3.75 -0.95
N LEU A 408 8.72 -3.64 -2.10
CA LEU A 408 10.16 -3.84 -2.24
C LEU A 408 10.90 -2.50 -2.36
N MET A 409 12.06 -2.42 -1.71
CA MET A 409 13.05 -1.37 -1.92
C MET A 409 14.27 -2.00 -2.58
N PHE A 410 14.58 -1.60 -3.81
CA PHE A 410 15.74 -2.10 -4.55
C PHE A 410 16.98 -1.27 -4.20
N ASP A 411 17.91 -1.89 -3.50
CA ASP A 411 19.13 -1.29 -2.99
C ASP A 411 20.33 -1.71 -3.85
N SER A 412 20.95 -0.77 -4.51
CA SER A 412 22.22 -0.97 -5.23
C SER A 412 22.91 0.35 -5.57
N THR A 413 24.23 0.32 -5.70
CA THR A 413 25.01 1.41 -6.31
C THR A 413 24.89 1.43 -7.83
N GLU A 414 24.48 0.32 -8.46
CA GLU A 414 24.35 0.17 -9.92
C GLU A 414 22.87 0.25 -10.33
N TRP A 415 22.51 1.28 -11.10
CA TRP A 415 21.14 1.51 -11.57
C TRP A 415 20.57 0.35 -12.42
N GLN A 416 21.44 -0.43 -13.11
CA GLN A 416 21.01 -1.58 -13.90
C GLN A 416 20.38 -2.68 -13.05
N LYS A 417 20.88 -2.89 -11.82
CA LYS A 417 20.31 -3.85 -10.87
C LYS A 417 18.96 -3.36 -10.35
N MET A 418 18.82 -2.04 -10.12
CA MET A 418 17.53 -1.45 -9.75
C MET A 418 16.50 -1.63 -10.87
N GLU A 419 16.87 -1.36 -12.12
CA GLU A 419 16.02 -1.57 -13.30
C GLU A 419 15.58 -3.02 -13.43
N ALA A 420 16.52 -3.97 -13.27
CA ALA A 420 16.23 -5.40 -13.27
C ALA A 420 15.17 -5.81 -12.24
N GLY A 421 15.20 -5.22 -11.04
CA GLY A 421 14.16 -5.41 -10.02
C GLY A 421 12.81 -4.82 -10.42
N LEU A 422 12.83 -3.59 -10.94
CA LEU A 422 11.62 -2.86 -11.35
C LEU A 422 10.88 -3.55 -12.51
N GLU A 423 11.56 -4.24 -13.40
CA GLU A 423 10.97 -4.99 -14.51
C GLU A 423 10.09 -6.17 -14.07
N HIS A 424 10.15 -6.57 -12.78
CA HIS A 424 9.28 -7.58 -12.20
C HIS A 424 8.22 -7.01 -11.24
N ALA A 425 8.39 -5.75 -10.81
CA ALA A 425 7.60 -5.19 -9.73
C ALA A 425 6.40 -4.36 -10.24
N GLY A 426 5.21 -4.93 -10.20
CA GLY A 426 3.97 -4.20 -10.53
C GLY A 426 3.65 -3.08 -9.51
N GLY A 427 3.96 -3.25 -8.23
CA GLY A 427 3.75 -2.25 -7.19
C GLY A 427 4.63 -1.00 -7.33
N LYS A 428 4.41 -0.01 -6.45
CA LYS A 428 5.26 1.18 -6.32
C LYS A 428 6.42 0.88 -5.38
N CYS A 429 7.60 0.68 -5.95
CA CYS A 429 8.84 0.39 -5.23
C CYS A 429 9.56 1.66 -4.77
N ILE A 430 10.60 1.47 -3.96
CA ILE A 430 11.55 2.52 -3.59
C ILE A 430 12.91 2.15 -4.16
N LEU A 431 13.65 3.12 -4.70
CA LEU A 431 15.04 2.95 -5.16
C LEU A 431 16.01 3.48 -4.10
N ASN A 432 16.92 2.65 -3.62
CA ASN A 432 17.93 2.97 -2.64
C ASN A 432 19.33 2.75 -3.26
N SER A 433 20.10 3.73 -3.61
CA SER A 433 19.88 5.15 -3.53
C SER A 433 20.51 5.89 -4.72
N THR A 434 20.30 7.18 -4.79
CA THR A 434 21.10 8.07 -5.64
C THR A 434 21.76 9.18 -4.82
N ASN A 435 22.81 9.76 -5.36
CA ASN A 435 23.58 10.88 -4.78
C ASN A 435 24.42 11.52 -5.88
N TYR A 436 25.30 12.46 -5.51
CA TYR A 436 26.20 13.15 -6.45
C TYR A 436 27.63 12.68 -6.44
N GLU A 437 27.99 11.56 -5.80
CA GLU A 437 29.36 11.02 -5.78
C GLU A 437 29.92 10.82 -7.20
N ASP A 438 29.11 10.25 -8.10
CA ASP A 438 29.41 10.09 -9.52
C ASP A 438 28.86 11.24 -10.39
N GLY A 439 28.51 12.36 -9.78
CA GLY A 439 28.00 13.57 -10.41
C GLY A 439 26.53 13.54 -10.83
N VAL A 440 26.09 14.68 -11.39
CA VAL A 440 24.70 14.93 -11.81
C VAL A 440 24.16 13.88 -12.81
N PRO A 441 24.93 13.38 -13.82
CA PRO A 441 24.37 12.44 -14.78
C PRO A 441 23.87 11.13 -14.14
N ARG A 442 24.61 10.57 -13.16
CA ARG A 442 24.18 9.36 -12.44
C ARG A 442 22.97 9.66 -11.56
N PHE A 443 22.97 10.82 -10.84
CA PHE A 443 21.82 11.26 -10.07
C PHE A 443 20.54 11.28 -10.91
N LEU A 444 20.59 11.98 -12.05
CA LEU A 444 19.43 12.10 -12.95
C LEU A 444 19.02 10.77 -13.58
N LYS A 445 19.97 9.83 -13.80
CA LYS A 445 19.64 8.51 -14.33
C LYS A 445 18.73 7.70 -13.40
N VAL A 446 18.96 7.75 -12.09
CA VAL A 446 18.09 7.08 -11.12
C VAL A 446 16.75 7.82 -10.95
N ILE A 447 16.74 9.15 -11.01
CA ILE A 447 15.49 9.93 -11.03
C ILE A 447 14.64 9.57 -12.27
N ASP A 448 15.28 9.42 -13.45
CA ASP A 448 14.61 8.96 -14.66
C ASP A 448 14.02 7.55 -14.51
N LEU A 449 14.75 6.61 -13.89
CA LEU A 449 14.22 5.29 -13.57
C LEU A 449 12.98 5.38 -12.65
N ALA A 450 13.06 6.18 -11.58
CA ALA A 450 11.94 6.38 -10.67
C ALA A 450 10.70 6.88 -11.41
N LYS A 451 10.84 7.82 -12.33
CA LYS A 451 9.73 8.33 -13.14
C LYS A 451 9.19 7.30 -14.13
N ARG A 452 10.07 6.59 -14.85
CA ARG A 452 9.67 5.60 -15.86
C ARG A 452 8.93 4.40 -15.27
N TYR A 453 9.27 3.99 -14.07
CA TYR A 453 8.66 2.83 -13.40
C TYR A 453 7.69 3.22 -12.28
N GLY A 454 7.49 4.52 -12.03
CA GLY A 454 6.60 5.01 -10.97
C GLY A 454 7.09 4.64 -9.57
N ALA A 455 8.38 4.80 -9.29
CA ALA A 455 8.99 4.47 -8.01
C ALA A 455 9.29 5.74 -7.19
N SER A 456 9.44 5.60 -5.88
CA SER A 456 10.04 6.61 -5.00
C SER A 456 11.57 6.40 -4.94
N VAL A 457 12.31 7.40 -4.45
CA VAL A 457 13.76 7.36 -4.44
C VAL A 457 14.34 7.83 -3.11
N VAL A 458 15.37 7.14 -2.64
CA VAL A 458 16.24 7.57 -1.54
C VAL A 458 17.39 8.39 -2.12
N ILE A 459 17.63 9.55 -1.54
CA ILE A 459 18.72 10.45 -1.91
C ILE A 459 19.67 10.61 -0.73
N GLY A 460 20.90 10.08 -0.87
CA GLY A 460 21.95 10.20 0.14
C GLY A 460 22.60 11.58 0.12
N THR A 461 22.94 12.10 1.29
CA THR A 461 23.66 13.37 1.43
C THR A 461 25.18 13.23 1.15
N ILE A 462 25.47 12.83 -0.09
CA ILE A 462 26.82 12.65 -0.65
C ILE A 462 26.93 13.54 -1.89
N ASP A 463 27.96 14.34 -1.99
CA ASP A 463 28.29 15.12 -3.18
C ASP A 463 29.64 14.70 -3.78
N GLU A 464 30.13 15.50 -4.72
CA GLU A 464 31.37 15.27 -5.44
C GLU A 464 32.62 15.35 -4.49
N ASP A 465 32.46 15.98 -3.31
CA ASP A 465 33.49 16.07 -2.27
C ASP A 465 33.40 14.90 -1.26
N GLY A 466 32.34 14.07 -1.35
CA GLY A 466 32.12 12.89 -0.52
C GLY A 466 30.92 13.02 0.45
N MET A 467 30.92 12.18 1.50
CA MET A 467 29.84 12.13 2.50
C MET A 467 29.86 13.36 3.40
N ALA A 468 28.74 14.10 3.46
CA ALA A 468 28.60 15.24 4.34
C ALA A 468 28.60 14.80 5.82
N ARG A 469 29.44 15.44 6.64
CA ARG A 469 29.57 15.15 8.07
C ARG A 469 28.78 16.12 8.96
N THR A 470 28.68 17.39 8.56
CA THR A 470 27.95 18.44 9.31
C THR A 470 26.51 18.56 8.86
N ASN A 471 25.61 19.00 9.74
CA ASN A 471 24.21 19.22 9.41
C ASN A 471 24.06 20.26 8.29
N GLU A 472 24.88 21.35 8.26
CA GLU A 472 24.88 22.32 7.17
C GLU A 472 25.20 21.67 5.82
N GLY A 473 26.22 20.81 5.78
CA GLY A 473 26.62 20.07 4.57
C GLY A 473 25.50 19.15 4.10
N LYS A 474 24.93 18.35 5.03
CA LYS A 474 23.82 17.44 4.73
C LYS A 474 22.59 18.19 4.17
N VAL A 475 22.16 19.26 4.82
CA VAL A 475 21.02 20.07 4.38
C VAL A 475 21.29 20.78 3.05
N LYS A 476 22.51 21.30 2.83
CA LYS A 476 22.89 21.90 1.55
C LYS A 476 22.75 20.92 0.38
N ILE A 477 23.26 19.67 0.55
CA ILE A 477 23.15 18.63 -0.48
C ILE A 477 21.69 18.23 -0.68
N ALA A 478 20.93 18.02 0.41
CA ALA A 478 19.51 17.67 0.34
C ALA A 478 18.69 18.77 -0.38
N THR A 479 18.95 20.04 -0.10
CA THR A 479 18.27 21.16 -0.77
C THR A 479 18.58 21.21 -2.27
N ARG A 480 19.85 21.05 -2.66
CA ARG A 480 20.25 20.93 -4.08
C ARG A 480 19.51 19.80 -4.77
N ALA A 481 19.47 18.63 -4.14
CA ALA A 481 18.81 17.44 -4.70
C ALA A 481 17.29 17.59 -4.75
N TYR A 482 16.68 18.20 -3.73
CA TYR A 482 15.25 18.51 -3.70
C TYR A 482 14.85 19.40 -4.87
N GLU A 483 15.58 20.50 -5.09
CA GLU A 483 15.30 21.41 -6.21
C GLU A 483 15.47 20.71 -7.57
N GLN A 484 16.55 19.97 -7.73
CA GLN A 484 16.83 19.30 -9.00
C GLN A 484 15.81 18.17 -9.28
N ALA A 485 15.46 17.37 -8.28
CA ALA A 485 14.48 16.29 -8.46
C ALA A 485 13.06 16.84 -8.67
N THR A 486 12.64 17.86 -7.91
CA THR A 486 11.26 18.35 -7.98
C THR A 486 11.04 19.37 -9.09
N LYS A 487 11.85 20.44 -9.16
CA LYS A 487 11.63 21.56 -10.09
C LYS A 487 12.17 21.25 -11.49
N GLU A 488 13.32 20.59 -11.61
CA GLU A 488 13.92 20.33 -12.93
C GLU A 488 13.45 19.01 -13.51
N ALA A 489 13.44 17.94 -12.71
CA ALA A 489 13.05 16.60 -13.17
C ALA A 489 11.55 16.29 -12.99
N GLY A 490 10.81 17.07 -12.16
CA GLY A 490 9.37 16.92 -11.98
C GLY A 490 8.95 15.70 -11.17
N LEU A 491 9.82 15.19 -10.28
CA LEU A 491 9.46 14.13 -9.34
C LEU A 491 8.69 14.75 -8.16
N PRO A 492 7.54 14.21 -7.73
CA PRO A 492 6.83 14.72 -6.56
C PRO A 492 7.71 14.66 -5.30
N ALA A 493 7.66 15.70 -4.46
CA ALA A 493 8.38 15.70 -3.18
C ALA A 493 8.00 14.50 -2.29
N SER A 494 6.74 14.07 -2.35
CA SER A 494 6.23 12.89 -1.64
C SER A 494 6.83 11.56 -2.08
N ASP A 495 7.61 11.54 -3.14
CA ASP A 495 8.32 10.36 -3.64
C ASP A 495 9.83 10.41 -3.34
N ILE A 496 10.26 11.36 -2.50
CA ILE A 496 11.66 11.55 -2.12
C ILE A 496 11.85 11.21 -0.64
N PHE A 497 12.84 10.36 -0.36
CA PHE A 497 13.38 10.10 0.97
C PHE A 497 14.82 10.63 1.02
N PHE A 498 15.14 11.50 1.97
CA PHE A 498 16.51 11.91 2.21
C PHE A 498 17.17 11.02 3.25
N ASP A 499 18.34 10.47 2.92
CA ASP A 499 19.24 9.78 3.86
C ASP A 499 20.35 10.76 4.28
N PRO A 500 20.24 11.36 5.49
CA PRO A 500 21.29 12.20 6.01
C PRO A 500 22.51 11.41 6.50
N LEU A 501 22.56 10.13 6.30
CA LEU A 501 23.63 9.17 6.61
C LEU A 501 23.93 9.05 8.12
N ALA A 502 23.77 7.87 8.66
CA ALA A 502 24.28 7.49 9.97
C ALA A 502 25.75 7.05 9.82
N LEU A 503 26.68 7.88 10.25
CA LEU A 503 28.10 7.58 10.24
C LEU A 503 28.54 7.08 11.63
N PRO A 504 29.53 6.17 11.74
CA PRO A 504 29.97 5.63 13.02
C PRO A 504 30.45 6.70 14.00
N ILE A 505 30.10 6.52 15.29
CA ILE A 505 30.60 7.37 16.40
C ILE A 505 31.54 6.60 17.33
N SER A 506 31.84 5.36 16.99
CA SER A 506 32.66 4.42 17.79
C SER A 506 34.10 4.30 17.34
N THR A 507 34.56 5.08 16.35
CA THR A 507 35.88 4.98 15.75
C THR A 507 36.98 5.55 16.65
N GLY A 508 36.65 6.42 17.59
CA GLY A 508 37.65 7.17 18.39
C GLY A 508 38.27 8.36 17.67
N ILE A 509 37.95 8.56 16.40
CA ILE A 509 38.43 9.69 15.57
C ILE A 509 37.63 10.94 15.97
N GLU A 510 38.32 12.08 16.15
CA GLU A 510 37.72 13.32 16.63
C GLU A 510 36.59 13.81 15.71
N GLU A 511 36.77 13.72 14.41
CA GLU A 511 35.82 14.13 13.38
C GLU A 511 34.53 13.30 13.40
N ASP A 512 34.57 12.08 13.93
CA ASP A 512 33.41 11.18 13.99
C ASP A 512 32.56 11.39 15.25
N ARG A 513 33.07 12.06 16.26
CA ARG A 513 32.45 12.20 17.59
C ARG A 513 31.03 12.78 17.51
N ARG A 514 30.80 13.71 16.61
CA ARG A 514 29.53 14.43 16.48
C ARG A 514 28.62 13.86 15.41
N ASN A 515 29.01 12.80 14.69
CA ASN A 515 28.23 12.28 13.56
C ASN A 515 26.76 12.02 13.90
N ALA A 516 26.45 11.46 15.09
CA ALA A 516 25.08 11.21 15.51
C ALA A 516 24.28 12.50 15.72
N LEU A 517 24.83 13.46 16.47
CA LEU A 517 24.23 14.77 16.71
C LEU A 517 23.99 15.51 15.38
N GLU A 518 24.96 15.57 14.50
CA GLU A 518 24.86 16.22 13.19
C GLU A 518 23.76 15.58 12.31
N THR A 519 23.59 14.26 12.40
CA THR A 519 22.52 13.55 11.69
C THR A 519 21.15 13.87 12.26
N ILE A 520 20.98 13.88 13.59
CA ILE A 520 19.71 14.24 14.26
C ILE A 520 19.30 15.68 13.91
N GLU A 521 20.25 16.61 13.96
CA GLU A 521 19.98 18.02 13.60
C GLU A 521 19.67 18.19 12.10
N ALA A 522 20.32 17.40 11.21
CA ALA A 522 20.00 17.40 9.79
C ALA A 522 18.57 16.88 9.53
N ILE A 523 18.12 15.84 10.23
CA ILE A 523 16.74 15.33 10.13
C ILE A 523 15.74 16.47 10.44
N LYS A 524 15.89 17.15 11.58
CA LYS A 524 15.01 18.25 11.98
C LYS A 524 14.93 19.34 10.90
N ARG A 525 16.08 19.73 10.37
CA ARG A 525 16.16 20.78 9.35
C ARG A 525 15.58 20.33 8.01
N ILE A 526 15.87 19.12 7.54
CA ILE A 526 15.30 18.58 6.30
C ILE A 526 13.77 18.57 6.40
N LYS A 527 13.20 18.10 7.51
CA LYS A 527 11.75 18.09 7.72
C LYS A 527 11.14 19.50 7.73
N ALA A 528 11.85 20.50 8.25
CA ALA A 528 11.37 21.88 8.31
C ALA A 528 11.56 22.64 6.98
N GLU A 529 12.69 22.42 6.28
CA GLU A 529 13.11 23.23 5.13
C GLU A 529 12.69 22.62 3.77
N LEU A 530 12.41 21.29 3.69
CA LEU A 530 12.07 20.56 2.45
C LEU A 530 10.67 19.93 2.54
N PRO A 531 9.60 20.72 2.40
CA PRO A 531 8.23 20.28 2.65
C PRO A 531 7.80 19.15 1.71
N GLY A 532 7.09 18.17 2.25
CA GLY A 532 6.54 17.02 1.53
C GLY A 532 7.52 15.86 1.33
N ALA A 533 8.84 16.07 1.57
CA ALA A 533 9.81 14.99 1.52
C ALA A 533 9.86 14.20 2.84
N PHE A 534 10.32 12.95 2.75
CA PHE A 534 10.53 12.04 3.86
C PHE A 534 12.02 11.91 4.19
N THR A 535 12.31 11.32 5.36
CA THR A 535 13.66 10.98 5.80
C THR A 535 13.80 9.50 6.09
N ILE A 536 14.96 8.92 5.82
CA ILE A 536 15.30 7.51 6.05
C ILE A 536 16.72 7.37 6.57
N LEU A 537 16.99 6.37 7.40
CA LEU A 537 18.35 6.06 7.87
C LEU A 537 18.65 4.56 7.85
N GLY A 538 19.85 4.22 7.42
CA GLY A 538 20.50 2.94 7.73
C GLY A 538 21.08 2.96 9.14
N VAL A 539 20.24 2.72 10.14
CA VAL A 539 20.57 2.96 11.57
C VAL A 539 21.77 2.16 12.06
N SER A 540 21.96 0.93 11.58
CA SER A 540 23.02 0.02 12.02
C SER A 540 24.43 0.55 11.83
N ASN A 541 24.63 1.55 10.97
CA ASN A 541 25.94 2.16 10.68
C ASN A 541 26.49 2.94 11.87
N ILE A 542 25.65 3.59 12.70
CA ILE A 542 26.07 4.41 13.84
C ILE A 542 26.97 3.65 14.82
N SER A 543 26.74 2.35 14.96
CA SER A 543 27.39 1.46 15.93
C SER A 543 28.44 0.52 15.31
N PHE A 544 28.86 0.81 14.07
CA PHE A 544 29.84 -0.02 13.38
C PHE A 544 31.16 -0.13 14.20
N GLY A 545 31.69 -1.36 14.34
CA GLY A 545 32.88 -1.64 15.12
C GLY A 545 32.64 -1.99 16.61
N LEU A 546 31.43 -1.80 17.13
CA LEU A 546 31.08 -2.19 18.50
C LEU A 546 30.67 -3.67 18.61
N THR A 547 30.62 -4.17 19.85
CA THR A 547 30.17 -5.54 20.15
C THR A 547 28.68 -5.71 19.87
N PRO A 548 28.19 -6.93 19.53
CA PRO A 548 26.77 -7.12 19.25
C PRO A 548 25.80 -6.62 20.33
N ALA A 549 26.17 -6.76 21.62
CA ALA A 549 25.33 -6.30 22.73
C ALA A 549 25.25 -4.76 22.80
N SER A 550 26.40 -4.08 22.67
CA SER A 550 26.43 -2.61 22.70
C SER A 550 25.79 -2.00 21.45
N ARG A 551 25.88 -2.66 20.29
CA ARG A 551 25.18 -2.23 19.07
C ARG A 551 23.65 -2.19 19.25
N VAL A 552 23.06 -3.20 19.89
CA VAL A 552 21.61 -3.22 20.15
C VAL A 552 21.18 -1.99 20.96
N VAL A 553 21.91 -1.66 22.01
CA VAL A 553 21.59 -0.50 22.86
C VAL A 553 21.77 0.80 22.11
N LEU A 554 22.94 1.00 21.46
CA LEU A 554 23.21 2.26 20.76
C LEU A 554 22.25 2.52 19.59
N ASN A 555 21.96 1.48 18.79
CA ASN A 555 21.02 1.58 17.68
C ASN A 555 19.60 1.92 18.17
N SER A 556 19.16 1.31 19.26
CA SER A 556 17.83 1.52 19.82
C SER A 556 17.66 2.95 20.36
N VAL A 557 18.64 3.46 21.09
CA VAL A 557 18.62 4.83 21.64
C VAL A 557 18.71 5.87 20.50
N PHE A 558 19.63 5.66 19.56
CA PHE A 558 19.81 6.57 18.42
C PHE A 558 18.55 6.63 17.54
N LEU A 559 17.95 5.47 17.25
CA LEU A 559 16.72 5.43 16.45
C LEU A 559 15.57 6.18 17.15
N HIS A 560 15.41 5.96 18.46
CA HIS A 560 14.38 6.67 19.23
C HIS A 560 14.56 8.19 19.12
N ASP A 561 15.78 8.69 19.40
CA ASP A 561 16.07 10.13 19.37
C ASP A 561 15.96 10.71 17.95
N ALA A 562 16.25 9.91 16.89
CA ALA A 562 16.07 10.29 15.49
C ALA A 562 14.58 10.35 15.10
N VAL A 563 13.74 9.43 15.58
CA VAL A 563 12.28 9.46 15.35
C VAL A 563 11.65 10.66 16.04
N GLU A 564 12.06 11.00 17.28
CA GLU A 564 11.64 12.23 17.95
C GLU A 564 12.07 13.49 17.18
N ALA A 565 13.17 13.42 16.44
CA ALA A 565 13.63 14.51 15.58
C ALA A 565 12.87 14.60 14.24
N GLY A 566 11.99 13.65 13.92
CA GLY A 566 11.16 13.63 12.72
C GLY A 566 11.60 12.62 11.66
N LEU A 567 12.39 11.59 12.01
CA LEU A 567 12.72 10.49 11.10
C LEU A 567 11.46 9.71 10.73
N ASP A 568 11.19 9.54 9.42
CA ASP A 568 10.01 8.85 8.90
C ASP A 568 10.24 7.34 8.72
N ALA A 569 11.43 6.93 8.28
CA ALA A 569 11.75 5.55 7.92
C ALA A 569 13.12 5.10 8.44
N ALA A 570 13.27 3.82 8.75
CA ALA A 570 14.55 3.24 9.17
C ALA A 570 14.78 1.85 8.58
N ILE A 571 15.97 1.63 8.02
CA ILE A 571 16.46 0.33 7.57
C ILE A 571 17.05 -0.36 8.79
N VAL A 572 16.34 -1.35 9.32
CA VAL A 572 16.67 -2.00 10.60
C VAL A 572 16.22 -3.45 10.66
N ASN A 573 16.85 -4.19 11.55
CA ASN A 573 16.29 -5.46 12.03
C ASN A 573 15.37 -5.17 13.23
N ALA A 574 14.05 -5.14 13.00
CA ALA A 574 13.05 -4.78 14.01
C ALA A 574 13.17 -5.63 15.30
N SER A 575 13.56 -6.90 15.18
CA SER A 575 13.74 -7.79 16.34
C SER A 575 14.96 -7.46 17.20
N LYS A 576 15.84 -6.53 16.75
CA LYS A 576 17.02 -6.07 17.50
C LYS A 576 16.91 -4.62 17.99
N ILE A 577 15.82 -3.95 17.77
CA ILE A 577 15.56 -2.60 18.28
C ILE A 577 14.80 -2.75 19.61
N GLU A 578 15.51 -2.69 20.71
CA GLU A 578 14.91 -2.84 22.03
C GLU A 578 14.16 -1.56 22.47
N PRO A 579 12.96 -1.69 23.08
CA PRO A 579 12.28 -0.58 23.76
C PRO A 579 13.17 0.02 24.85
N LEU A 580 13.14 1.36 25.01
CA LEU A 580 14.03 2.05 25.95
C LEU A 580 13.87 1.59 27.40
N ASN A 581 12.67 1.17 27.79
CA ASN A 581 12.38 0.65 29.15
C ASN A 581 13.10 -0.69 29.44
N ARG A 582 13.55 -1.42 28.43
CA ARG A 582 14.37 -2.64 28.58
C ARG A 582 15.87 -2.37 28.69
N ILE A 583 16.30 -1.15 28.36
CA ILE A 583 17.70 -0.72 28.46
C ILE A 583 17.95 -0.24 29.89
N GLY A 584 19.08 -0.64 30.49
CA GLY A 584 19.45 -0.20 31.84
C GLY A 584 19.66 1.33 31.90
N GLU A 585 19.26 1.97 32.99
CA GLU A 585 19.36 3.43 33.18
C GLU A 585 20.77 3.98 32.88
N GLN A 586 21.82 3.28 33.36
CA GLN A 586 23.19 3.69 33.10
C GLN A 586 23.58 3.50 31.65
N GLU A 587 23.17 2.36 31.03
CA GLU A 587 23.41 2.09 29.62
C GLU A 587 22.72 3.15 28.75
N LEU A 588 21.46 3.49 29.04
CA LEU A 588 20.68 4.52 28.36
C LEU A 588 21.32 5.90 28.49
N LYS A 589 21.71 6.27 29.72
CA LYS A 589 22.37 7.55 29.97
C LYS A 589 23.67 7.69 29.19
N VAL A 590 24.58 6.70 29.30
CA VAL A 590 25.88 6.77 28.63
C VAL A 590 25.73 6.68 27.10
N ALA A 591 24.75 5.92 26.59
CA ALA A 591 24.44 5.90 25.15
C ALA A 591 24.02 7.29 24.64
N ARG A 592 23.14 8.01 25.39
CA ARG A 592 22.77 9.39 25.03
C ARG A 592 23.97 10.36 25.16
N GLU A 593 24.77 10.26 26.22
CA GLU A 593 25.98 11.07 26.34
C GLU A 593 26.96 10.85 25.16
N LEU A 594 27.02 9.61 24.63
CA LEU A 594 27.81 9.28 23.43
C LEU A 594 27.20 9.86 22.14
N ILE A 595 25.86 9.72 21.94
CA ILE A 595 25.14 10.25 20.78
C ILE A 595 25.29 11.78 20.67
N TYR A 596 25.22 12.48 21.79
CA TYR A 596 25.30 13.95 21.86
C TYR A 596 26.70 14.48 22.16
N ASP A 597 27.75 13.65 22.11
CA ASP A 597 29.16 13.98 22.38
C ASP A 597 29.38 14.79 23.69
N GLN A 598 28.78 14.31 24.78
CA GLN A 598 28.86 14.99 26.07
C GLN A 598 30.16 14.68 26.83
N ARG A 599 31.32 14.86 26.16
CA ARG A 599 32.64 14.78 26.81
C ARG A 599 32.84 15.90 27.80
N ARG A 600 33.62 15.67 28.85
CA ARG A 600 34.01 16.68 29.84
C ARG A 600 35.50 16.88 29.84
N PHE A 601 35.92 18.15 29.92
CA PHE A 601 37.29 18.54 29.84
C PHE A 601 37.68 19.39 31.07
N GLU A 602 38.90 19.16 31.59
CA GLU A 602 39.57 20.06 32.51
C GLU A 602 40.78 20.67 31.80
N GLY A 603 40.66 21.91 31.33
CA GLY A 603 41.59 22.51 30.40
C GLY A 603 41.55 21.76 29.05
N GLU A 604 42.70 21.28 28.59
CA GLU A 604 42.83 20.46 27.37
C GLU A 604 42.70 18.95 27.60
N VAL A 605 42.54 18.50 28.85
CA VAL A 605 42.49 17.08 29.22
C VAL A 605 41.05 16.60 29.24
N CYS A 606 40.73 15.59 28.46
CA CYS A 606 39.43 14.92 28.52
C CYS A 606 39.35 14.05 29.77
N VAL A 607 38.58 14.46 30.77
CA VAL A 607 38.41 13.74 32.04
C VAL A 607 37.26 12.74 32.01
N TYR A 608 36.36 12.85 31.03
CA TYR A 608 35.27 11.94 30.82
C TYR A 608 35.00 11.76 29.31
N ASP A 609 35.09 10.52 28.82
CA ASP A 609 34.76 10.17 27.45
C ASP A 609 33.63 9.13 27.42
N PRO A 610 32.40 9.49 26.92
CA PRO A 610 31.26 8.57 26.86
C PRO A 610 31.56 7.29 26.06
N LEU A 611 32.40 7.34 25.02
CA LEU A 611 32.76 6.15 24.25
C LEU A 611 33.52 5.13 25.09
N THR A 612 34.48 5.62 25.88
CA THR A 612 35.23 4.76 26.80
C THR A 612 34.32 4.14 27.86
N GLU A 613 33.47 4.94 28.46
CA GLU A 613 32.52 4.44 29.48
C GLU A 613 31.50 3.48 28.87
N PHE A 614 30.96 3.77 27.67
CA PHE A 614 30.05 2.89 26.99
C PHE A 614 30.69 1.54 26.67
N THR A 615 31.92 1.54 26.19
CA THR A 615 32.66 0.30 25.88
C THR A 615 32.88 -0.55 27.15
N LYS A 616 33.25 0.08 28.28
CA LYS A 616 33.42 -0.60 29.57
C LYS A 616 32.16 -1.29 30.05
N LEU A 617 30.98 -0.69 29.87
CA LEU A 617 29.70 -1.29 30.28
C LEU A 617 29.42 -2.63 29.59
N PHE A 618 30.01 -2.87 28.42
CA PHE A 618 29.81 -4.09 27.64
C PHE A 618 31.03 -4.99 27.57
N GLU A 619 32.11 -4.71 28.34
CA GLU A 619 33.28 -5.57 28.45
C GLU A 619 32.91 -6.94 29.04
N GLY A 620 33.21 -8.03 28.29
CA GLY A 620 32.94 -9.40 28.72
C GLY A 620 31.48 -9.85 28.53
N VAL A 621 30.60 -8.99 28.03
CA VAL A 621 29.19 -9.33 27.73
C VAL A 621 29.15 -10.00 26.34
N LYS A 622 29.10 -11.35 26.30
CA LYS A 622 29.11 -12.11 25.04
C LYS A 622 27.78 -12.16 24.29
N SER A 623 26.68 -11.85 24.91
CA SER A 623 25.31 -11.70 24.36
C SER A 623 24.36 -11.53 25.55
N LYS A 624 23.29 -10.75 25.40
CA LYS A 624 22.21 -10.62 26.44
C LYS A 624 21.33 -11.89 26.57
N THR A 625 21.89 -13.09 26.41
CA THR A 625 21.25 -14.34 26.83
C THR A 625 21.53 -14.68 28.30
N THR A 626 22.02 -13.73 29.08
CA THR A 626 22.16 -13.89 30.54
C THR A 626 20.80 -13.63 31.21
N LYS A 627 20.31 -14.64 31.91
CA LYS A 627 19.19 -14.61 32.85
C LYS A 627 19.09 -13.23 33.53
N LYS A 628 18.28 -12.31 33.00
CA LYS A 628 17.77 -11.19 33.78
C LYS A 628 16.56 -11.72 34.52
N LEU A 629 16.70 -11.97 35.81
CA LEU A 629 15.58 -11.96 36.73
C LEU A 629 14.93 -10.58 36.58
N SER A 630 13.61 -10.54 36.37
CA SER A 630 12.90 -9.27 36.22
C SER A 630 13.17 -8.39 37.45
N LYS A 631 13.54 -7.13 37.23
CA LYS A 631 13.88 -6.18 38.27
C LYS A 631 12.60 -5.78 39.00
N GLY A 632 12.67 -5.62 40.29
CA GLY A 632 11.59 -5.13 41.15
C GLY A 632 11.89 -5.44 42.60
N GLU A 633 11.53 -4.55 43.52
CA GLU A 633 11.71 -4.77 44.97
C GLU A 633 10.62 -5.69 45.49
N THR A 634 9.43 -5.67 44.92
CA THR A 634 8.29 -6.48 45.32
C THR A 634 7.98 -7.58 44.31
N VAL A 635 7.26 -8.62 44.73
CA VAL A 635 6.81 -9.72 43.84
C VAL A 635 5.88 -9.17 42.74
N GLU A 636 5.04 -8.21 43.11
CA GLU A 636 4.10 -7.54 42.22
C GLU A 636 4.83 -6.83 41.06
N GLU A 637 5.88 -6.07 41.37
CA GLU A 637 6.72 -5.39 40.40
C GLU A 637 7.46 -6.38 39.50
N ARG A 638 8.01 -7.44 40.09
CA ARG A 638 8.73 -8.45 39.28
C ARG A 638 7.81 -9.19 38.34
N LEU A 639 6.62 -9.59 38.80
CA LEU A 639 5.60 -10.21 37.95
C LEU A 639 5.12 -9.28 36.83
N LYS A 640 4.84 -8.01 37.16
CA LYS A 640 4.50 -6.99 36.17
C LYS A 640 5.61 -6.82 35.12
N ASN A 641 6.88 -6.74 35.57
CA ASN A 641 8.02 -6.58 34.67
C ASN A 641 8.28 -7.82 33.82
N HIS A 642 7.98 -9.04 34.28
CA HIS A 642 8.00 -10.25 33.44
C HIS A 642 7.08 -10.11 32.22
N ILE A 643 5.92 -9.51 32.38
CA ILE A 643 4.99 -9.27 31.29
C ILE A 643 5.50 -8.16 30.38
N ILE A 644 5.91 -7.01 30.94
CA ILE A 644 6.40 -5.86 30.15
C ILE A 644 7.63 -6.27 29.34
N ASP A 645 8.54 -7.02 29.94
CA ASP A 645 9.77 -7.49 29.31
C ASP A 645 9.57 -8.74 28.43
N GLY A 646 8.40 -9.38 28.46
CA GLY A 646 8.12 -10.62 27.74
C GLY A 646 9.02 -11.79 28.19
N GLU A 647 9.54 -11.75 29.43
CA GLU A 647 10.52 -12.72 29.92
C GLU A 647 9.82 -13.90 30.62
N LYS A 648 10.04 -15.11 30.12
CA LYS A 648 9.46 -16.32 30.70
C LYS A 648 10.38 -17.00 31.72
N ILE A 649 11.69 -16.71 31.71
CA ILE A 649 12.67 -17.36 32.59
C ILE A 649 12.47 -16.82 33.99
N GLY A 650 12.18 -17.71 34.95
CA GLY A 650 11.91 -17.35 36.34
C GLY A 650 10.46 -16.93 36.63
N LEU A 651 9.62 -16.77 35.63
CA LEU A 651 8.21 -16.36 35.77
C LEU A 651 7.42 -17.31 36.67
N GLU A 652 7.58 -18.62 36.49
CA GLU A 652 6.88 -19.61 37.32
C GLU A 652 7.28 -19.54 38.81
N ASP A 653 8.56 -19.26 39.11
CA ASP A 653 9.05 -19.10 40.49
C ASP A 653 8.43 -17.85 41.13
N GLU A 654 8.37 -16.74 40.40
CA GLU A 654 7.72 -15.50 40.87
C GLU A 654 6.21 -15.67 41.00
N LEU A 655 5.55 -16.43 40.13
CA LEU A 655 4.13 -16.76 40.27
C LEU A 655 3.85 -17.59 41.51
N ARG A 656 4.74 -18.55 41.86
CA ARG A 656 4.63 -19.32 43.15
C ARG A 656 4.70 -18.40 44.36
N LEU A 657 5.68 -17.47 44.36
CA LEU A 657 5.79 -16.46 45.42
C LEU A 657 4.57 -15.53 45.47
N GLY A 658 4.01 -15.17 44.32
CA GLY A 658 2.77 -14.39 44.21
C GLY A 658 1.57 -15.13 44.83
N LEU A 659 1.44 -16.43 44.58
CA LEU A 659 0.37 -17.28 45.13
C LEU A 659 0.42 -17.43 46.66
N GLU A 660 1.55 -17.17 47.34
CA GLU A 660 1.63 -17.09 48.77
C GLU A 660 0.89 -15.88 49.37
N LYS A 661 0.70 -14.82 48.57
CA LYS A 661 0.12 -13.54 49.02
C LYS A 661 -1.25 -13.25 48.40
N TYR A 662 -1.48 -13.71 47.14
CA TYR A 662 -2.63 -13.35 46.31
C TYR A 662 -3.31 -14.59 45.76
N SER A 663 -4.61 -14.47 45.49
CA SER A 663 -5.29 -15.49 44.69
C SER A 663 -4.78 -15.46 43.21
N ALA A 664 -4.89 -16.61 42.52
CA ALA A 664 -4.52 -16.69 41.10
C ALA A 664 -5.24 -15.62 40.26
N LEU A 665 -6.51 -15.33 40.55
CA LEU A 665 -7.31 -14.30 39.88
C LEU A 665 -6.80 -12.89 40.19
N ASP A 666 -6.41 -12.60 41.44
CA ASP A 666 -5.83 -11.29 41.78
C ASP A 666 -4.50 -11.06 41.10
N ILE A 667 -3.65 -12.09 40.98
CA ILE A 667 -2.39 -12.00 40.22
C ILE A 667 -2.68 -11.63 38.76
N ILE A 668 -3.62 -12.33 38.11
CA ILE A 668 -3.96 -12.06 36.72
C ILE A 668 -4.53 -10.63 36.57
N ASN A 669 -5.58 -10.30 37.34
CA ASN A 669 -6.38 -9.10 37.11
C ASN A 669 -5.72 -7.80 37.60
N ASN A 670 -4.92 -7.87 38.66
CA ASN A 670 -4.38 -6.65 39.31
C ASN A 670 -2.87 -6.47 39.08
N ILE A 671 -2.14 -7.53 38.67
CA ILE A 671 -0.69 -7.48 38.48
C ILE A 671 -0.31 -7.69 37.02
N LEU A 672 -0.69 -8.84 36.45
CA LEU A 672 -0.26 -9.18 35.09
C LEU A 672 -0.96 -8.31 34.03
N LEU A 673 -2.27 -8.05 34.20
CA LEU A 673 -3.02 -7.17 33.30
C LEU A 673 -2.53 -5.72 33.37
N ASP A 674 -2.09 -5.23 34.50
CA ASP A 674 -1.47 -3.91 34.62
C ASP A 674 -0.12 -3.85 33.82
N GLY A 675 0.62 -4.98 33.79
CA GLY A 675 1.78 -5.13 32.93
C GLY A 675 1.42 -5.06 31.43
N MET A 676 0.36 -5.75 31.01
CA MET A 676 -0.11 -5.69 29.61
C MET A 676 -0.61 -4.32 29.21
N LYS A 677 -1.21 -3.56 30.12
CA LYS A 677 -1.63 -2.17 29.86
C LYS A 677 -0.42 -1.28 29.53
N VAL A 678 0.66 -1.41 30.31
CA VAL A 678 1.92 -0.69 30.01
C VAL A 678 2.48 -1.08 28.64
N VAL A 679 2.46 -2.37 28.29
CA VAL A 679 2.84 -2.84 26.94
C VAL A 679 1.99 -2.15 25.88
N GLY A 680 0.69 -2.02 26.14
CA GLY A 680 -0.24 -1.31 25.27
C GLY A 680 0.11 0.15 25.05
N ASP A 681 0.37 0.86 26.14
CA ASP A 681 0.73 2.28 26.10
C ASP A 681 2.08 2.49 25.36
N LEU A 682 3.05 1.60 25.58
CA LEU A 682 4.35 1.64 24.88
C LEU A 682 4.22 1.36 23.37
N PHE A 683 3.37 0.41 23.00
CA PHE A 683 3.09 0.13 21.58
C PHE A 683 2.34 1.28 20.93
N GLY A 684 1.27 1.77 21.56
CA GLY A 684 0.45 2.89 21.05
C GLY A 684 1.23 4.21 20.92
N SER A 685 2.29 4.39 21.71
CA SER A 685 3.21 5.54 21.60
C SER A 685 4.41 5.31 20.68
N GLY A 686 4.50 4.14 20.02
CA GLY A 686 5.62 3.79 19.12
C GLY A 686 6.92 3.42 19.84
N GLN A 687 6.92 3.37 21.17
CA GLN A 687 8.11 3.06 21.95
C GLN A 687 8.43 1.56 22.03
N MET A 688 7.48 0.69 21.66
CA MET A 688 7.65 -0.76 21.61
C MET A 688 7.19 -1.28 20.24
N GLN A 689 8.00 -2.13 19.60
CA GLN A 689 7.68 -2.71 18.31
C GLN A 689 6.90 -4.03 18.46
N LEU A 690 6.15 -4.42 17.41
CA LEU A 690 5.27 -5.60 17.40
C LEU A 690 5.93 -6.90 17.90
N PRO A 691 7.17 -7.26 17.54
CA PRO A 691 7.81 -8.48 18.07
C PRO A 691 7.86 -8.56 19.59
N PHE A 692 8.02 -7.42 20.27
CA PHE A 692 8.07 -7.36 21.74
C PHE A 692 6.69 -7.46 22.37
N VAL A 693 5.67 -6.89 21.71
CA VAL A 693 4.26 -7.09 22.13
C VAL A 693 3.89 -8.57 22.10
N LEU A 694 4.28 -9.28 21.03
CA LEU A 694 4.05 -10.72 20.91
C LEU A 694 4.80 -11.53 21.99
N GLN A 695 6.02 -11.15 22.35
CA GLN A 695 6.76 -11.77 23.46
C GLN A 695 6.05 -11.55 24.80
N SER A 696 5.57 -10.35 25.06
CA SER A 696 4.80 -10.01 26.27
C SER A 696 3.49 -10.82 26.36
N ALA A 697 2.78 -10.94 25.23
CA ALA A 697 1.58 -11.77 25.14
C ALA A 697 1.86 -13.25 25.39
N GLU A 698 2.98 -13.77 24.92
CA GLU A 698 3.41 -15.15 25.17
C GLU A 698 3.81 -15.37 26.65
N ALA A 699 4.43 -14.38 27.31
CA ALA A 699 4.70 -14.43 28.74
C ALA A 699 3.39 -14.44 29.55
N MET A 700 2.43 -13.60 29.17
CA MET A 700 1.09 -13.58 29.76
C MET A 700 0.37 -14.94 29.63
N LYS A 701 0.37 -15.53 28.42
CA LYS A 701 -0.20 -16.88 28.21
C LYS A 701 0.47 -17.95 29.08
N ALA A 702 1.79 -17.89 29.23
CA ALA A 702 2.53 -18.83 30.09
C ALA A 702 2.12 -18.65 31.55
N ALA A 703 2.01 -17.40 32.03
CA ALA A 703 1.57 -17.10 33.39
C ALA A 703 0.13 -17.58 33.68
N VAL A 704 -0.80 -17.29 32.77
CA VAL A 704 -2.21 -17.73 32.91
C VAL A 704 -2.30 -19.28 32.94
N ARG A 705 -1.58 -19.95 32.00
CA ARG A 705 -1.53 -21.44 31.98
C ARG A 705 -0.99 -22.02 33.28
N PHE A 706 0.03 -21.39 33.88
CA PHE A 706 0.59 -21.81 35.15
C PHE A 706 -0.41 -21.60 36.31
N LEU A 707 -1.15 -20.50 36.30
CA LEU A 707 -2.11 -20.13 37.36
C LEU A 707 -3.45 -20.88 37.25
N GLU A 708 -3.79 -21.42 36.05
CA GLU A 708 -5.07 -22.12 35.82
C GLU A 708 -5.41 -23.24 36.85
N PRO A 709 -4.46 -24.14 37.26
CA PRO A 709 -4.74 -25.16 38.25
C PRO A 709 -5.02 -24.62 39.68
N PHE A 710 -4.59 -23.38 39.94
CA PHE A 710 -4.77 -22.70 41.24
C PHE A 710 -6.02 -21.82 41.29
N MET A 711 -6.74 -21.70 40.16
CA MET A 711 -8.04 -21.03 40.11
C MET A 711 -9.05 -21.94 40.82
N GLU A 712 -9.64 -21.49 41.96
CA GLU A 712 -10.74 -22.22 42.58
C GLU A 712 -11.87 -22.43 41.57
N LYS A 713 -12.33 -23.67 41.40
CA LYS A 713 -13.54 -24.02 40.63
C LYS A 713 -14.81 -23.54 41.40
N LYS A 714 -14.88 -22.30 41.80
CA LYS A 714 -16.12 -21.62 42.12
C LYS A 714 -16.70 -21.13 40.81
N GLY A 715 -17.90 -21.62 40.49
CA GLY A 715 -18.56 -21.44 39.21
C GLY A 715 -18.31 -20.09 38.56
N GLY A 716 -17.76 -20.11 37.36
CA GLY A 716 -17.66 -18.98 36.45
C GLY A 716 -16.82 -17.81 36.98
N ALA A 717 -15.52 -17.78 36.75
CA ALA A 717 -14.83 -16.50 36.61
C ALA A 717 -15.53 -15.74 35.49
N THR A 718 -16.37 -14.78 35.86
CA THR A 718 -17.03 -13.92 34.89
C THR A 718 -15.94 -13.12 34.21
N ALA A 719 -15.68 -13.41 32.91
CA ALA A 719 -14.90 -12.53 32.05
C ALA A 719 -15.46 -11.11 32.18
N LYS A 720 -14.64 -10.08 32.08
CA LYS A 720 -15.10 -8.68 32.09
C LYS A 720 -16.23 -8.46 31.08
N GLY A 721 -16.18 -9.16 29.95
CA GLY A 721 -17.16 -9.20 28.87
C GLY A 721 -16.74 -10.18 27.82
N THR A 722 -17.61 -10.45 26.85
CA THR A 722 -17.39 -11.39 25.75
C THR A 722 -17.52 -10.68 24.40
N MET A 723 -16.56 -10.89 23.50
CA MET A 723 -16.59 -10.39 22.11
C MET A 723 -16.52 -11.55 21.12
N VAL A 724 -17.43 -11.57 20.13
CA VAL A 724 -17.25 -12.39 18.92
C VAL A 724 -16.39 -11.59 17.97
N LEU A 725 -15.30 -12.16 17.49
CA LEU A 725 -14.33 -11.49 16.62
C LEU A 725 -14.10 -12.29 15.35
N ALA A 726 -14.28 -11.68 14.20
CA ALA A 726 -14.18 -12.36 12.90
C ALA A 726 -13.59 -11.47 11.82
N THR A 727 -12.86 -12.06 10.88
CA THR A 727 -12.60 -11.44 9.58
C THR A 727 -13.76 -11.77 8.64
N VAL A 728 -14.36 -10.74 8.04
CA VAL A 728 -15.58 -10.88 7.23
C VAL A 728 -15.41 -11.76 5.99
N LYS A 729 -16.53 -12.18 5.41
CA LYS A 729 -16.57 -13.08 4.24
C LYS A 729 -15.69 -12.56 3.10
N GLY A 730 -14.87 -13.45 2.56
CA GLY A 730 -13.99 -13.15 1.42
C GLY A 730 -12.64 -12.55 1.79
N ASP A 731 -12.43 -12.12 3.04
CA ASP A 731 -11.16 -11.59 3.52
C ASP A 731 -10.35 -12.65 4.28
N VAL A 732 -9.03 -12.67 4.03
CA VAL A 732 -8.08 -13.65 4.63
C VAL A 732 -7.08 -13.00 5.59
N HIS A 733 -7.19 -11.70 5.82
CA HIS A 733 -6.24 -10.95 6.63
C HIS A 733 -6.63 -11.03 8.11
N ASP A 734 -5.75 -11.59 8.91
CA ASP A 734 -6.02 -11.88 10.32
C ASP A 734 -5.01 -11.30 11.30
N ILE A 735 -3.92 -10.67 10.84
CA ILE A 735 -2.87 -10.15 11.72
C ILE A 735 -3.44 -9.12 12.69
N GLY A 736 -4.13 -8.09 12.20
CA GLY A 736 -4.76 -7.06 13.04
C GLY A 736 -5.84 -7.63 13.96
N LYS A 737 -6.68 -8.52 13.43
CA LYS A 737 -7.71 -9.22 14.20
C LYS A 737 -7.12 -10.08 15.32
N ASN A 738 -6.06 -10.84 15.04
CA ASN A 738 -5.40 -11.67 16.04
C ASN A 738 -4.70 -10.82 17.11
N LEU A 739 -4.22 -9.63 16.76
CA LEU A 739 -3.70 -8.68 17.75
C LEU A 739 -4.81 -8.16 18.67
N VAL A 740 -5.99 -7.85 18.14
CA VAL A 740 -7.20 -7.50 18.94
C VAL A 740 -7.56 -8.63 19.88
N ASP A 741 -7.60 -9.88 19.41
CA ASP A 741 -7.86 -11.07 20.21
C ASP A 741 -6.86 -11.19 21.37
N ILE A 742 -5.56 -11.10 21.06
CA ILE A 742 -4.49 -11.18 22.07
C ILE A 742 -4.65 -10.08 23.13
N ILE A 743 -4.88 -8.84 22.71
CA ILE A 743 -4.99 -7.69 23.61
C ILE A 743 -6.24 -7.80 24.48
N LEU A 744 -7.40 -8.09 23.92
CA LEU A 744 -8.65 -8.24 24.67
C LEU A 744 -8.56 -9.42 25.65
N THR A 745 -8.11 -10.59 25.18
CA THR A 745 -7.96 -11.78 26.03
C THR A 745 -7.02 -11.50 27.20
N ASN A 746 -5.89 -10.84 26.93
CA ASN A 746 -4.93 -10.50 27.97
C ASN A 746 -5.40 -9.40 28.92
N ASN A 747 -6.49 -8.67 28.59
CA ASN A 747 -7.13 -7.69 29.46
C ASN A 747 -8.40 -8.22 30.14
N GLY A 748 -8.60 -9.53 30.15
CA GLY A 748 -9.64 -10.20 30.91
C GLY A 748 -11.00 -10.32 30.19
N TYR A 749 -11.02 -10.09 28.87
CA TYR A 749 -12.19 -10.35 28.03
C TYR A 749 -12.16 -11.78 27.50
N LYS A 750 -13.33 -12.35 27.28
CA LYS A 750 -13.47 -13.59 26.53
C LYS A 750 -13.63 -13.24 25.04
N VAL A 751 -12.70 -13.69 24.22
CA VAL A 751 -12.78 -13.50 22.77
C VAL A 751 -13.10 -14.81 22.08
N LEU A 752 -14.17 -14.81 21.30
CA LEU A 752 -14.58 -15.91 20.43
C LEU A 752 -14.09 -15.59 19.03
N ASN A 753 -12.83 -15.93 18.75
CA ASN A 753 -12.21 -15.68 17.46
C ASN A 753 -12.62 -16.75 16.45
N LEU A 754 -13.50 -16.41 15.53
CA LEU A 754 -14.04 -17.30 14.51
C LEU A 754 -13.08 -17.50 13.33
N GLY A 755 -11.97 -16.75 13.27
CA GLY A 755 -11.01 -16.83 12.17
C GLY A 755 -11.39 -15.95 10.98
N ILE A 756 -10.94 -16.37 9.77
CA ILE A 756 -11.10 -15.65 8.51
C ILE A 756 -12.33 -16.10 7.73
N LYS A 757 -12.77 -15.29 6.75
CA LYS A 757 -13.84 -15.60 5.77
C LYS A 757 -15.19 -15.92 6.41
N GLN A 758 -15.52 -15.35 7.53
CA GLN A 758 -16.73 -15.65 8.27
C GLN A 758 -17.97 -15.00 7.67
N SER A 759 -19.03 -15.78 7.51
CA SER A 759 -20.33 -15.26 7.12
C SER A 759 -21.00 -14.55 8.28
N ILE A 760 -21.92 -13.63 7.99
CA ILE A 760 -22.69 -12.96 9.04
C ILE A 760 -23.52 -13.97 9.86
N ASP A 761 -24.04 -15.03 9.23
CA ASP A 761 -24.79 -16.07 9.93
C ASP A 761 -23.93 -16.80 10.97
N SER A 762 -22.65 -17.12 10.63
CA SER A 762 -21.71 -17.74 11.57
C SER A 762 -21.37 -16.81 12.73
N ILE A 763 -21.25 -15.51 12.45
CA ILE A 763 -20.96 -14.47 13.46
C ILE A 763 -22.15 -14.32 14.41
N LEU A 764 -23.36 -14.22 13.89
CA LEU A 764 -24.59 -14.08 14.68
C LEU A 764 -24.91 -15.35 15.48
N GLN A 765 -24.67 -16.52 14.90
CA GLN A 765 -24.83 -17.80 15.61
C GLN A 765 -23.90 -17.85 16.84
N ALA A 766 -22.63 -17.51 16.68
CA ALA A 766 -21.68 -17.48 17.80
C ALA A 766 -22.05 -16.43 18.84
N TYR A 767 -22.58 -15.29 18.41
CA TYR A 767 -23.10 -14.25 19.30
C TYR A 767 -24.25 -14.79 20.17
N ASP A 768 -25.26 -15.42 19.58
CA ASP A 768 -26.43 -15.96 20.26
C ASP A 768 -26.07 -17.14 21.19
N GLU A 769 -25.23 -18.09 20.73
CA GLU A 769 -24.84 -19.26 21.50
C GLU A 769 -24.03 -18.92 22.75
N HIS A 770 -23.25 -17.85 22.73
CA HIS A 770 -22.35 -17.50 23.81
C HIS A 770 -22.76 -16.24 24.59
N GLY A 771 -23.85 -15.57 24.18
CA GLY A 771 -24.34 -14.36 24.83
C GLY A 771 -23.28 -13.26 24.89
N ALA A 772 -22.66 -12.97 23.75
CA ALA A 772 -21.58 -11.98 23.68
C ALA A 772 -22.11 -10.54 23.90
N ASP A 773 -21.25 -9.64 24.39
CA ASP A 773 -21.56 -8.23 24.62
C ASP A 773 -21.38 -7.38 23.36
N ALA A 774 -20.50 -7.79 22.45
CA ALA A 774 -20.21 -7.08 21.21
C ALA A 774 -19.76 -8.04 20.09
N ILE A 775 -19.90 -7.56 18.83
CA ILE A 775 -19.36 -8.20 17.63
C ILE A 775 -18.23 -7.32 17.08
N GLY A 776 -17.05 -7.90 16.90
CA GLY A 776 -15.92 -7.29 16.19
C GLY A 776 -15.82 -7.83 14.76
N MET A 777 -15.87 -6.94 13.77
CA MET A 777 -15.65 -7.29 12.37
C MET A 777 -14.38 -6.63 11.86
N SER A 778 -13.47 -7.43 11.28
CA SER A 778 -12.20 -6.99 10.71
C SER A 778 -12.15 -7.25 9.21
N GLY A 779 -11.47 -6.37 8.48
CA GLY A 779 -11.19 -6.56 7.07
C GLY A 779 -10.13 -5.59 6.57
N LEU A 780 -9.24 -6.07 5.70
CA LEU A 780 -8.19 -5.26 5.09
C LEU A 780 -8.57 -4.76 3.70
N LEU A 781 -9.36 -5.55 2.97
CA LEU A 781 -9.75 -5.26 1.59
C LEU A 781 -10.79 -4.13 1.52
N VAL A 782 -10.71 -3.28 0.50
CA VAL A 782 -11.77 -2.28 0.25
C VAL A 782 -13.14 -2.95 0.09
N LYS A 783 -13.20 -4.13 -0.54
CA LYS A 783 -14.43 -4.93 -0.60
C LYS A 783 -14.98 -5.34 0.77
N SER A 784 -14.13 -5.52 1.77
CA SER A 784 -14.57 -5.89 3.11
C SER A 784 -15.44 -4.82 3.75
N THR A 785 -15.27 -3.55 3.36
CA THR A 785 -16.14 -2.45 3.83
C THR A 785 -17.58 -2.58 3.30
N LEU A 786 -17.74 -3.07 2.08
CA LEU A 786 -19.06 -3.38 1.52
C LEU A 786 -19.73 -4.56 2.26
N ILE A 787 -18.95 -5.64 2.49
CA ILE A 787 -19.45 -6.79 3.26
C ILE A 787 -19.86 -6.38 4.69
N MET A 788 -19.09 -5.50 5.33
CA MET A 788 -19.48 -4.94 6.64
C MET A 788 -20.77 -4.16 6.56
N LYS A 789 -20.96 -3.33 5.54
CA LYS A 789 -22.22 -2.61 5.28
C LYS A 789 -23.38 -3.56 5.08
N GLU A 790 -23.26 -4.54 4.19
CA GLU A 790 -24.29 -5.57 3.93
C GLU A 790 -24.61 -6.37 5.22
N ASN A 791 -23.62 -6.67 6.05
CA ASN A 791 -23.83 -7.33 7.34
C ASN A 791 -24.66 -6.46 8.30
N LEU A 792 -24.39 -5.15 8.35
CA LEU A 792 -25.18 -4.20 9.19
C LEU A 792 -26.62 -4.05 8.69
N GLU A 793 -26.82 -3.99 7.38
CA GLU A 793 -28.15 -3.96 6.76
C GLU A 793 -28.93 -5.24 7.09
N LEU A 794 -28.32 -6.42 6.96
CA LEU A 794 -28.95 -7.70 7.29
C LEU A 794 -29.27 -7.81 8.79
N MET A 795 -28.41 -7.28 9.66
CA MET A 795 -28.66 -7.20 11.10
C MET A 795 -29.89 -6.34 11.40
N ASN A 796 -30.05 -5.19 10.71
CA ASN A 796 -31.24 -4.34 10.81
C ASN A 796 -32.51 -5.08 10.37
N GLU A 797 -32.49 -5.76 9.23
CA GLU A 797 -33.60 -6.57 8.69
C GLU A 797 -34.06 -7.64 9.68
N ARG A 798 -33.10 -8.23 10.41
CA ARG A 798 -33.35 -9.25 11.46
C ARG A 798 -33.69 -8.64 12.82
N GLY A 799 -33.72 -7.32 12.94
CA GLY A 799 -33.99 -6.61 14.20
C GLY A 799 -32.88 -6.70 15.25
N ILE A 800 -31.65 -7.05 14.84
CA ILE A 800 -30.48 -7.24 15.71
C ILE A 800 -29.79 -5.88 15.91
N LYS A 801 -29.60 -5.45 17.16
CA LYS A 801 -29.03 -4.15 17.53
C LYS A 801 -27.83 -4.27 18.48
N VAL A 802 -27.10 -5.37 18.41
CA VAL A 802 -25.90 -5.60 19.22
C VAL A 802 -24.82 -4.54 18.93
N PRO A 803 -24.01 -4.12 19.91
CA PRO A 803 -22.86 -3.26 19.66
C PRO A 803 -21.89 -3.91 18.66
N VAL A 804 -21.52 -3.16 17.61
CA VAL A 804 -20.57 -3.61 16.58
C VAL A 804 -19.34 -2.72 16.60
N VAL A 805 -18.17 -3.35 16.58
CA VAL A 805 -16.86 -2.70 16.48
C VAL A 805 -16.25 -3.06 15.13
N LEU A 806 -16.06 -2.07 14.28
CA LEU A 806 -15.43 -2.25 12.96
C LEU A 806 -13.96 -1.85 13.01
N GLY A 807 -13.09 -2.67 12.41
CA GLY A 807 -11.66 -2.40 12.29
C GLY A 807 -11.08 -2.91 10.99
N GLY A 808 -9.95 -2.34 10.59
CA GLY A 808 -9.20 -2.74 9.41
C GLY A 808 -8.73 -1.56 8.57
N ALA A 809 -7.64 -1.75 7.82
CA ALA A 809 -6.95 -0.67 7.12
C ALA A 809 -7.75 -0.01 5.98
N ALA A 810 -8.74 -0.71 5.42
CA ALA A 810 -9.60 -0.13 4.38
C ALA A 810 -10.71 0.78 4.93
N LEU A 811 -10.95 0.75 6.25
CA LEU A 811 -11.94 1.61 6.90
C LEU A 811 -11.33 2.95 7.28
N THR A 812 -12.08 4.01 7.05
CA THR A 812 -11.77 5.33 7.60
C THR A 812 -12.77 5.67 8.70
N ARG A 813 -12.34 6.49 9.68
CA ARG A 813 -13.24 7.00 10.72
C ARG A 813 -14.45 7.69 10.10
N ARG A 814 -14.24 8.51 9.08
CA ARG A 814 -15.28 9.21 8.37
C ARG A 814 -16.34 8.27 7.80
N TYR A 815 -15.92 7.23 7.08
CA TYR A 815 -16.84 6.25 6.49
C TYR A 815 -17.68 5.52 7.54
N VAL A 816 -17.06 5.13 8.67
CA VAL A 816 -17.82 4.47 9.74
C VAL A 816 -18.78 5.44 10.44
N GLU A 817 -18.33 6.68 10.77
CA GLU A 817 -19.12 7.64 11.56
C GLU A 817 -20.18 8.39 10.73
N GLU A 818 -19.92 8.72 9.45
CA GLU A 818 -20.86 9.47 8.59
C GLU A 818 -21.78 8.53 7.80
N ASP A 819 -21.23 7.46 7.19
CA ASP A 819 -22.01 6.60 6.29
C ASP A 819 -22.60 5.38 7.01
N LEU A 820 -21.80 4.58 7.72
CA LEU A 820 -22.28 3.32 8.31
C LEU A 820 -23.06 3.52 9.61
N LYS A 821 -22.70 4.50 10.43
CA LYS A 821 -23.37 4.77 11.70
C LYS A 821 -24.80 5.27 11.51
N SER A 822 -25.05 6.02 10.43
CA SER A 822 -26.41 6.46 10.07
C SER A 822 -27.30 5.32 9.57
N LEU A 823 -26.69 4.26 9.06
CA LEU A 823 -27.37 3.10 8.49
C LEU A 823 -27.74 2.07 9.57
N TYR A 824 -26.88 1.84 10.57
CA TYR A 824 -27.09 0.79 11.57
C TYR A 824 -27.97 1.23 12.74
N LEU A 825 -28.99 0.44 13.09
CA LEU A 825 -29.95 0.75 14.18
C LEU A 825 -29.40 0.44 15.59
N GLY A 826 -28.26 -0.24 15.70
CA GLY A 826 -27.54 -0.51 16.93
C GLY A 826 -26.41 0.48 17.17
N GLN A 827 -25.55 0.19 18.16
CA GLN A 827 -24.34 0.98 18.44
C GLN A 827 -23.21 0.54 17.51
N LEU A 828 -22.62 1.49 16.79
CA LEU A 828 -21.50 1.24 15.88
C LEU A 828 -20.27 2.04 16.30
N TYR A 829 -19.11 1.37 16.36
CA TYR A 829 -17.84 1.93 16.78
C TYR A 829 -16.75 1.64 15.76
N TYR A 830 -15.80 2.57 15.64
CA TYR A 830 -14.60 2.39 14.84
C TYR A 830 -13.38 2.16 15.75
N ALA A 831 -12.70 1.03 15.56
CA ALA A 831 -11.43 0.74 16.22
C ALA A 831 -10.30 0.83 15.18
N ARG A 832 -9.53 1.92 15.23
CA ARG A 832 -8.38 2.14 14.37
C ARG A 832 -7.29 1.07 14.58
N ASP A 833 -7.11 0.66 15.83
CA ASP A 833 -6.11 -0.32 16.27
C ASP A 833 -6.67 -1.19 17.41
N ALA A 834 -5.87 -2.16 17.83
CA ALA A 834 -6.29 -3.12 18.85
C ALA A 834 -6.53 -2.50 20.23
N PHE A 835 -5.88 -1.39 20.57
CA PHE A 835 -6.10 -0.68 21.84
C PHE A 835 -7.35 0.20 21.79
N ALA A 836 -7.66 0.80 20.63
CA ALA A 836 -8.97 1.42 20.42
C ALA A 836 -10.10 0.40 20.60
N GLY A 837 -9.90 -0.85 20.12
CA GLY A 837 -10.82 -1.97 20.36
C GLY A 837 -10.98 -2.28 21.85
N LEU A 838 -9.89 -2.31 22.61
CA LEU A 838 -9.91 -2.52 24.07
C LEU A 838 -10.67 -1.41 24.78
N HIS A 839 -10.38 -0.14 24.49
CA HIS A 839 -11.09 1.00 25.09
C HIS A 839 -12.59 0.96 24.78
N THR A 840 -12.96 0.59 23.56
CA THR A 840 -14.36 0.45 23.17
C THR A 840 -15.05 -0.64 24.00
N MET A 841 -14.39 -1.79 24.20
CA MET A 841 -14.93 -2.85 25.05
C MET A 841 -15.05 -2.44 26.52
N ASP A 842 -14.05 -1.72 27.06
CA ASP A 842 -14.11 -1.19 28.43
C ASP A 842 -15.30 -0.22 28.61
N GLN A 843 -15.59 0.63 27.62
CA GLN A 843 -16.74 1.54 27.63
C GLN A 843 -18.07 0.79 27.53
N LEU A 844 -18.18 -0.21 26.67
CA LEU A 844 -19.40 -0.99 26.46
C LEU A 844 -19.80 -1.75 27.73
N VAL A 845 -18.82 -2.37 28.40
CA VAL A 845 -19.08 -3.21 29.59
C VAL A 845 -19.26 -2.37 30.84
N SER A 846 -18.58 -1.21 30.96
CA SER A 846 -18.74 -0.32 32.13
C SER A 846 -20.05 0.50 32.17
N GLY A 847 -20.88 0.44 31.14
CA GLY A 847 -22.15 1.15 31.06
C GLY A 847 -22.04 2.67 30.87
N ASN A 848 -20.83 3.21 30.64
CA ASN A 848 -20.57 4.63 30.38
C ASN A 848 -20.56 4.92 28.88
N GLY A 849 -21.66 4.67 28.20
CA GLY A 849 -21.81 4.91 26.76
C GLY A 849 -22.01 6.40 26.41
N GLU A 850 -21.09 7.29 26.80
CA GLU A 850 -20.98 8.63 26.21
C GLU A 850 -19.77 8.69 25.28
N ALA A 851 -19.99 9.20 24.08
CA ALA A 851 -19.02 9.36 23.02
C ALA A 851 -17.74 10.05 23.50
N TYR A 852 -16.60 9.44 23.27
CA TYR A 852 -15.32 10.09 23.41
C TYR A 852 -15.12 11.06 22.24
N GLY A 853 -15.64 12.28 22.42
CA GLY A 853 -15.19 13.46 21.73
C GLY A 853 -14.03 14.04 22.51
N GLU A 854 -12.88 14.12 21.87
CA GLU A 854 -11.77 15.01 22.20
C GLU A 854 -11.24 15.05 23.65
N LYS A 855 -10.23 14.21 23.95
CA LYS A 855 -9.05 14.60 24.77
C LYS A 855 -7.98 13.50 24.70
N GLY A 856 -7.32 13.40 23.59
CA GLY A 856 -6.04 12.68 23.45
C GLY A 856 -5.24 13.41 22.42
N ARG A 857 -4.08 13.92 22.77
CA ARG A 857 -3.18 14.77 21.99
C ARG A 857 -3.29 14.52 20.49
N THR A 858 -4.03 15.36 19.82
CA THR A 858 -3.90 15.66 18.40
C THR A 858 -2.48 16.20 18.22
N VAL A 859 -1.60 15.42 17.62
CA VAL A 859 -0.61 16.02 16.74
C VAL A 859 -1.44 16.56 15.58
N ASP A 860 -1.59 17.86 15.59
CA ASP A 860 -2.41 18.63 14.69
C ASP A 860 -1.82 18.50 13.27
N VAL A 861 -2.39 17.61 12.46
CA VAL A 861 -2.12 17.58 11.01
C VAL A 861 -2.77 18.78 10.31
N ALA A 862 -3.44 19.66 11.06
CA ALA A 862 -4.11 20.86 10.59
C ALA A 862 -3.20 22.12 10.48
N THR A 863 -1.88 21.99 10.68
CA THR A 863 -0.93 23.09 10.43
C THR A 863 -0.11 22.90 9.15
N LEU A 864 -0.71 22.31 8.12
CA LEU A 864 -0.33 22.49 6.74
C LEU A 864 -1.40 23.32 6.02
N ASP A 865 -1.81 24.41 6.63
CA ASP A 865 -2.41 25.52 5.91
C ASP A 865 -1.31 26.14 5.06
N VAL A 866 -1.32 25.77 3.79
CA VAL A 866 -0.68 26.56 2.75
C VAL A 866 -1.44 27.88 2.71
N ALA A 867 -0.75 28.94 3.10
CA ALA A 867 -1.22 30.31 2.97
C ALA A 867 -1.84 30.52 1.58
N GLU A 868 -3.14 30.75 1.52
CA GLU A 868 -3.77 31.54 0.49
C GLU A 868 -3.30 32.99 0.72
N ASP A 869 -2.33 33.41 -0.06
CA ASP A 869 -2.07 34.80 -0.37
C ASP A 869 -1.03 34.84 -1.51
N VAL A 870 -1.49 34.82 -2.74
CA VAL A 870 -0.86 35.52 -3.86
C VAL A 870 -2.00 36.07 -4.74
N GLU A 871 -2.59 37.17 -4.35
CA GLU A 871 -3.05 38.17 -5.29
C GLU A 871 -1.87 39.10 -5.61
N ASP A 872 -1.72 39.39 -6.91
CA ASP A 872 -0.86 40.40 -7.52
C ASP A 872 0.68 40.17 -7.52
N LEU A 873 1.16 39.48 -8.57
CA LEU A 873 2.10 40.05 -9.58
C LEU A 873 2.29 39.04 -10.73
#